data_55a952f8cbe4c971a4465735dc35d628
#
_entry.id   55a952f8cbe4c971a4465735dc35d628
#
_cell.length_a   1.000
_cell.length_b   1.000
_cell.length_c   1.000
_cell.angle_alpha   90.00
_cell.angle_beta   90.00
_cell.angle_gamma   90.00
#
_symmetry.space_group_name_H-M   'P 1'
#
loop_
_entity.id
_entity.type
_entity.pdbx_description
1 polymer ?
#
loop_
_entity_poly.entity_id
_entity_poly.type
_entity_poly.pdbx_seq_one_letter_code
_entity_poly.pdbx_strand_id
1 'polypeptide(L)'
;GGKILIGGTFINYNGQSNKRVLRLNSNGSLDSSFNSGSGFSNGTVRSIVLQSNGKILLGGSFSGNYNGVGVKRILQILSNGNFDATFSIVPNGQLNSISLVKGGAVIAGDFTSVSGISKNRIAKILFCQEETVWDGTSWSNGLPTQEKAIVFKADYDIINDTKACTCIVNSGVKVTLKNAATLELGSYFSGEGNLIFENNSSLYQTDETAVNKGIIHFSRNTTPVRKADYTYWSSPVVGQQLQLLSPNSSASTFYSFDTSSNIWQKESTNSTMILGKGYIFQPPQFFSETSPAIFEAVFSGIPNNGSIVFPIIKTINPILIGNPYPSALNADAFILENQKLLQGSLYFWTHNTPITNGQYTSDDYAVYTVLGGVGTAAKNTGINTTIPNGTIASGQAFFALGANNQEGNIVFTNAMRLSGSNHLFFKTSNSLQKVSSLPYEKHRIWLNLSNKQGLFKQILVGYATGATNGIDVLDGLSIDSNEYVDFYSLNYGEKNVIQARALPFEVSDVVSLGYRVKQAGNLTISIDSFDGLFATQNIYLEDLQEAKIQDLKQGVYSFTSASGTFDHRFVLRFQHIKVSEPSNVEVEITTKNDQVQITTSKEIINAISLYSLEGKRLYQAKQLHTKTHIIDASLWKTKGQILQIILQTGKKISRKLLLN
;
A
#
# COMPACT_ATOMS: atom_id res chain seq x y z
N GLY A 1 -2.54 37.05 -37.73
CA GLY A 1 -2.93 37.88 -37.34
C GLY A 1 -3.85 39.06 -37.22
N GLY A 2 -3.79 39.82 -36.13
CA GLY A 2 -4.48 41.09 -35.97
C GLY A 2 -5.98 41.07 -35.70
N LYS A 3 -6.57 39.91 -35.46
CA LYS A 3 -8.01 39.79 -35.10
C LYS A 3 -8.21 40.04 -33.61
N ILE A 4 -9.37 40.61 -33.22
CA ILE A 4 -9.70 41.03 -31.86
C ILE A 4 -10.90 40.21 -31.37
N LEU A 5 -10.73 39.44 -30.31
CA LEU A 5 -11.85 38.74 -29.62
C LEU A 5 -12.44 39.67 -28.57
N ILE A 6 -13.77 39.79 -28.54
CA ILE A 6 -14.51 40.62 -27.59
C ILE A 6 -15.54 39.76 -26.88
N GLY A 7 -15.58 39.85 -25.54
CA GLY A 7 -16.60 39.23 -24.70
C GLY A 7 -17.17 40.25 -23.71
N GLY A 8 -18.45 40.10 -23.32
CA GLY A 8 -19.08 41.03 -22.43
C GLY A 8 -20.57 40.79 -22.22
N THR A 9 -21.34 41.89 -21.97
CA THR A 9 -22.77 41.89 -21.78
C THR A 9 -23.55 42.33 -23.01
N PHE A 10 -22.86 42.86 -24.03
CA PHE A 10 -23.47 43.43 -25.23
C PHE A 10 -24.33 42.40 -25.99
N ILE A 11 -25.36 42.92 -26.69
CA ILE A 11 -26.25 42.13 -27.53
C ILE A 11 -26.20 42.52 -29.01
N ASN A 12 -25.57 43.65 -29.30
CA ASN A 12 -25.42 44.18 -30.67
C ASN A 12 -23.99 44.76 -30.85
N TYR A 13 -23.51 44.77 -32.09
CA TYR A 13 -22.33 45.50 -32.54
C TYR A 13 -22.63 46.15 -33.88
N ASN A 14 -22.45 47.45 -34.00
CA ASN A 14 -22.75 48.26 -35.20
C ASN A 14 -24.13 47.92 -35.81
N GLY A 15 -25.19 47.84 -34.95
CA GLY A 15 -26.56 47.57 -35.38
C GLY A 15 -26.85 46.12 -35.74
N GLN A 16 -25.86 45.23 -35.75
CA GLN A 16 -26.05 43.81 -36.00
C GLN A 16 -26.11 43.02 -34.68
N SER A 17 -27.00 42.02 -34.63
CA SER A 17 -27.11 41.15 -33.45
C SER A 17 -25.88 40.30 -33.25
N ASN A 18 -25.14 40.52 -32.16
CA ASN A 18 -23.99 39.77 -31.75
C ASN A 18 -24.02 39.68 -30.22
N LYS A 19 -24.38 38.51 -29.68
CA LYS A 19 -24.65 38.41 -28.24
C LYS A 19 -23.43 37.89 -27.47
N ARG A 20 -22.76 38.81 -26.77
CA ARG A 20 -21.79 38.59 -25.70
C ARG A 20 -20.43 38.06 -26.13
N VAL A 21 -20.27 37.59 -27.39
CA VAL A 21 -18.98 37.22 -27.97
C VAL A 21 -18.95 37.50 -29.46
N LEU A 22 -17.88 38.07 -29.95
CA LEU A 22 -17.63 38.32 -31.36
C LEU A 22 -16.13 38.40 -31.65
N ARG A 23 -15.74 38.32 -32.92
CA ARG A 23 -14.39 38.60 -33.39
C ARG A 23 -14.39 39.71 -34.43
N LEU A 24 -13.46 40.61 -34.29
CA LEU A 24 -13.23 41.70 -35.25
C LEU A 24 -11.99 41.48 -36.07
N ASN A 25 -11.98 42.00 -37.26
CA ASN A 25 -10.75 42.28 -38.02
C ASN A 25 -9.96 43.41 -37.39
N SER A 26 -8.70 43.59 -37.77
CA SER A 26 -7.85 44.65 -37.25
C SER A 26 -8.35 46.08 -37.52
N ASN A 27 -9.20 46.24 -38.51
CA ASN A 27 -9.85 47.51 -38.87
C ASN A 27 -11.17 47.78 -38.10
N GLY A 28 -11.57 46.91 -37.16
CA GLY A 28 -12.80 47.03 -36.39
C GLY A 28 -14.06 46.47 -37.08
N SER A 29 -14.00 45.98 -38.31
CA SER A 29 -15.15 45.32 -38.94
C SER A 29 -15.37 43.94 -38.36
N LEU A 30 -16.63 43.44 -38.42
CA LEU A 30 -16.93 42.06 -38.02
C LEU A 30 -16.16 41.03 -38.90
N ASP A 31 -15.61 40.01 -38.24
CA ASP A 31 -14.97 38.91 -38.94
C ASP A 31 -16.02 37.88 -39.34
N SER A 32 -16.38 37.88 -40.65
CA SER A 32 -17.38 36.93 -41.17
C SER A 32 -16.98 35.48 -41.11
N SER A 33 -15.72 35.15 -40.89
CA SER A 33 -15.22 33.78 -40.70
C SER A 33 -15.45 33.26 -39.27
N PHE A 34 -15.91 34.11 -38.35
CA PHE A 34 -16.18 33.73 -36.95
C PHE A 34 -17.69 33.58 -36.72
N ASN A 35 -18.13 32.34 -36.66
CA ASN A 35 -19.55 31.97 -36.50
C ASN A 35 -19.89 31.78 -35.04
N SER A 36 -20.27 32.88 -34.34
CA SER A 36 -20.87 32.80 -33.00
C SER A 36 -22.38 32.48 -33.03
N GLY A 37 -22.98 32.35 -34.22
CA GLY A 37 -24.40 32.11 -34.41
C GLY A 37 -25.28 33.13 -33.65
N SER A 38 -26.23 32.66 -32.86
CA SER A 38 -27.06 33.50 -31.99
C SER A 38 -26.33 33.98 -30.73
N GLY A 39 -25.06 33.55 -30.52
CA GLY A 39 -24.29 33.88 -29.31
C GLY A 39 -24.88 33.26 -28.03
N PHE A 40 -24.56 33.88 -26.89
CA PHE A 40 -25.11 33.44 -25.59
C PHE A 40 -26.54 34.01 -25.36
N SER A 41 -27.44 33.18 -24.90
CA SER A 41 -28.82 33.59 -24.59
C SER A 41 -28.91 34.49 -23.36
N ASN A 42 -28.01 34.33 -22.36
CA ASN A 42 -27.99 35.12 -21.14
C ASN A 42 -26.58 35.28 -20.53
N GLY A 43 -26.48 36.06 -19.46
CA GLY A 43 -25.27 36.22 -18.63
C GLY A 43 -24.22 37.13 -19.26
N THR A 44 -22.98 36.95 -18.87
CA THR A 44 -21.82 37.77 -19.26
C THR A 44 -20.61 36.89 -19.54
N VAL A 45 -19.87 37.16 -20.62
CA VAL A 45 -18.52 36.63 -20.81
C VAL A 45 -17.53 37.56 -20.08
N ARG A 46 -16.86 37.03 -19.06
CA ARG A 46 -15.94 37.80 -18.19
C ARG A 46 -14.46 37.52 -18.50
N SER A 47 -14.18 36.36 -19.00
CA SER A 47 -12.80 35.93 -19.33
C SER A 47 -12.77 35.23 -20.67
N ILE A 48 -11.78 35.60 -21.49
CA ILE A 48 -11.49 34.98 -22.79
C ILE A 48 -10.03 34.58 -22.83
N VAL A 49 -9.76 33.33 -23.20
CA VAL A 49 -8.38 32.84 -23.35
C VAL A 49 -8.25 32.12 -24.68
N LEU A 50 -7.26 32.55 -25.47
CA LEU A 50 -6.90 31.91 -26.73
C LEU A 50 -5.85 30.83 -26.45
N GLN A 51 -6.13 29.60 -26.87
CA GLN A 51 -5.21 28.48 -26.77
C GLN A 51 -4.24 28.41 -27.96
N SER A 52 -3.12 27.72 -27.82
CA SER A 52 -2.11 27.54 -28.85
C SER A 52 -2.66 26.86 -30.13
N ASN A 53 -3.65 25.96 -29.98
CA ASN A 53 -4.35 25.30 -31.08
C ASN A 53 -5.44 26.15 -31.76
N GLY A 54 -5.55 27.41 -31.38
CA GLY A 54 -6.56 28.34 -31.88
C GLY A 54 -7.95 28.19 -31.29
N LYS A 55 -8.23 27.22 -30.42
CA LYS A 55 -9.47 27.14 -29.66
C LYS A 55 -9.56 28.28 -28.65
N ILE A 56 -10.77 28.64 -28.27
CA ILE A 56 -11.05 29.77 -27.39
C ILE A 56 -11.83 29.29 -26.18
N LEU A 57 -11.32 29.57 -25.00
CA LEU A 57 -11.98 29.27 -23.74
C LEU A 57 -12.67 30.52 -23.22
N LEU A 58 -13.97 30.42 -22.93
CA LEU A 58 -14.82 31.50 -22.47
C LEU A 58 -15.34 31.18 -21.07
N GLY A 59 -15.22 32.09 -20.15
CA GLY A 59 -15.75 31.97 -18.79
C GLY A 59 -16.60 33.15 -18.39
N GLY A 60 -17.60 32.89 -17.51
CA GLY A 60 -18.44 33.97 -17.07
C GLY A 60 -19.63 33.55 -16.22
N SER A 61 -20.71 34.37 -16.26
CA SER A 61 -21.96 34.11 -15.53
C SER A 61 -23.06 33.47 -16.40
N PHE A 62 -22.79 33.18 -17.67
CA PHE A 62 -23.78 32.60 -18.58
C PHE A 62 -24.23 31.20 -18.14
N SER A 63 -25.54 30.91 -18.34
CA SER A 63 -26.17 29.65 -17.92
C SER A 63 -27.33 29.25 -18.83
N GLY A 64 -27.27 29.58 -20.08
CA GLY A 64 -28.32 29.29 -21.07
C GLY A 64 -27.74 28.55 -22.27
N ASN A 65 -28.07 29.03 -23.48
CA ASN A 65 -27.60 28.43 -24.70
C ASN A 65 -26.50 29.27 -25.36
N TYR A 66 -25.55 28.62 -25.99
CA TYR A 66 -24.64 29.18 -26.98
C TYR A 66 -24.97 28.51 -28.31
N ASN A 67 -25.44 29.28 -29.29
CA ASN A 67 -25.77 28.78 -30.62
C ASN A 67 -26.67 27.52 -30.59
N GLY A 68 -27.69 27.52 -29.70
CA GLY A 68 -28.63 26.41 -29.52
C GLY A 68 -28.18 25.28 -28.59
N VAL A 69 -26.91 25.25 -28.19
CA VAL A 69 -26.35 24.22 -27.28
C VAL A 69 -26.38 24.76 -25.83
N GLY A 70 -26.91 23.97 -24.90
CA GLY A 70 -26.93 24.30 -23.48
C GLY A 70 -25.53 24.39 -22.87
N VAL A 71 -25.18 25.54 -22.26
CA VAL A 71 -23.86 25.80 -21.70
C VAL A 71 -23.95 26.47 -20.33
N LYS A 72 -22.98 26.22 -19.44
CA LYS A 72 -22.97 26.81 -18.10
C LYS A 72 -21.55 27.26 -17.70
N ARG A 73 -21.39 28.54 -17.40
CA ARG A 73 -20.23 29.16 -16.73
C ARG A 73 -18.91 29.12 -17.49
N ILE A 74 -18.60 28.03 -18.20
CA ILE A 74 -17.41 27.85 -19.02
C ILE A 74 -17.78 27.19 -20.36
N LEU A 75 -17.08 27.54 -21.42
CA LEU A 75 -17.29 27.02 -22.75
C LEU A 75 -15.98 27.04 -23.53
N GLN A 76 -15.71 25.98 -24.27
CA GLN A 76 -14.69 25.97 -25.32
C GLN A 76 -15.35 26.09 -26.69
N ILE A 77 -14.83 26.96 -27.53
CA ILE A 77 -15.23 27.10 -28.92
C ILE A 77 -14.02 26.90 -29.85
N LEU A 78 -14.29 26.46 -31.04
CA LEU A 78 -13.29 26.30 -32.09
C LEU A 78 -12.82 27.68 -32.61
N SER A 79 -11.71 27.73 -33.33
CA SER A 79 -11.15 28.97 -33.90
C SER A 79 -12.10 29.73 -34.81
N ASN A 80 -13.09 29.02 -35.40
CA ASN A 80 -14.15 29.60 -36.22
C ASN A 80 -15.40 30.04 -35.47
N GLY A 81 -15.42 29.92 -34.14
CA GLY A 81 -16.54 30.30 -33.29
C GLY A 81 -17.59 29.21 -33.03
N ASN A 82 -17.49 28.04 -33.65
CA ASN A 82 -18.43 26.94 -33.41
C ASN A 82 -18.19 26.31 -32.01
N PHE A 83 -19.24 25.73 -31.42
CA PHE A 83 -19.17 24.98 -30.17
C PHE A 83 -18.22 23.78 -30.29
N ASP A 84 -17.39 23.59 -29.29
CA ASP A 84 -16.55 22.39 -29.18
C ASP A 84 -17.22 21.34 -28.28
N ALA A 85 -17.84 20.33 -28.90
CA ALA A 85 -18.55 19.26 -28.19
C ALA A 85 -17.63 18.32 -27.36
N THR A 86 -16.31 18.43 -27.52
CA THR A 86 -15.35 17.63 -26.75
C THR A 86 -15.05 18.19 -25.37
N PHE A 87 -15.45 19.46 -25.10
CA PHE A 87 -15.22 20.12 -23.84
C PHE A 87 -16.46 20.00 -22.91
N SER A 88 -16.30 19.33 -21.77
CA SER A 88 -17.43 18.95 -20.89
C SER A 88 -17.28 19.41 -19.43
N ILE A 89 -16.40 20.36 -19.14
CA ILE A 89 -16.15 20.86 -17.77
C ILE A 89 -17.27 21.81 -17.36
N VAL A 90 -17.86 21.60 -16.16
CA VAL A 90 -19.01 22.37 -15.68
C VAL A 90 -18.81 22.82 -14.23
N PRO A 91 -18.42 24.08 -13.98
CA PRO A 91 -18.48 24.69 -12.65
C PRO A 91 -19.93 24.96 -12.23
N ASN A 92 -20.26 24.78 -10.93
CA ASN A 92 -21.59 25.08 -10.41
C ASN A 92 -21.84 26.57 -10.15
N GLY A 93 -20.81 27.43 -10.13
CA GLY A 93 -20.86 28.88 -9.94
C GLY A 93 -20.19 29.65 -11.06
N GLN A 94 -20.41 30.99 -11.10
CA GLN A 94 -19.86 31.86 -12.13
C GLN A 94 -18.32 31.90 -12.08
N LEU A 95 -17.70 32.12 -13.26
CA LEU A 95 -16.29 32.35 -13.37
C LEU A 95 -15.98 33.84 -13.53
N ASN A 96 -14.92 34.27 -12.85
CA ASN A 96 -14.40 35.64 -12.93
C ASN A 96 -13.12 35.70 -13.76
N SER A 97 -12.30 34.65 -13.75
CA SER A 97 -11.03 34.60 -14.46
C SER A 97 -10.68 33.19 -14.92
N ILE A 98 -9.96 33.10 -16.05
CA ILE A 98 -9.34 31.90 -16.59
C ILE A 98 -7.90 32.26 -16.96
N SER A 99 -6.93 31.42 -16.60
CA SER A 99 -5.53 31.54 -17.01
C SER A 99 -5.01 30.18 -17.48
N LEU A 100 -4.37 30.14 -18.66
CA LEU A 100 -3.74 28.91 -19.15
C LEU A 100 -2.55 28.55 -18.28
N VAL A 101 -2.43 27.25 -18.02
CA VAL A 101 -1.29 26.63 -17.35
C VAL A 101 -0.93 25.33 -18.08
N LYS A 102 0.19 24.76 -17.75
CA LYS A 102 0.62 23.49 -18.34
C LYS A 102 -0.46 22.40 -18.16
N GLY A 103 -0.93 21.82 -19.29
CA GLY A 103 -1.93 20.76 -19.34
C GLY A 103 -3.38 21.20 -19.04
N GLY A 104 -3.70 22.53 -19.15
CA GLY A 104 -5.07 22.99 -18.91
C GLY A 104 -5.18 24.46 -18.58
N ALA A 105 -6.07 24.80 -17.64
CA ALA A 105 -6.23 26.17 -17.13
C ALA A 105 -6.51 26.20 -15.63
N VAL A 106 -6.17 27.29 -14.98
CA VAL A 106 -6.69 27.66 -13.67
C VAL A 106 -7.91 28.54 -13.87
N ILE A 107 -9.01 28.18 -13.23
CA ILE A 107 -10.25 28.94 -13.19
C ILE A 107 -10.48 29.48 -11.78
N ALA A 108 -11.00 30.71 -11.69
CA ALA A 108 -11.36 31.33 -10.44
C ALA A 108 -12.78 31.96 -10.53
N GLY A 109 -13.56 31.89 -9.45
CA GLY A 109 -14.94 32.38 -9.43
C GLY A 109 -15.68 32.02 -8.16
N ASP A 110 -17.03 32.06 -8.23
CA ASP A 110 -17.90 31.81 -7.09
C ASP A 110 -18.42 30.37 -7.00
N PHE A 111 -17.76 29.43 -7.65
CA PHE A 111 -18.12 28.02 -7.62
C PHE A 111 -17.64 27.32 -6.33
N THR A 112 -18.35 26.28 -5.94
CA THR A 112 -17.98 25.36 -4.85
C THR A 112 -17.69 23.94 -5.36
N SER A 113 -18.01 23.66 -6.64
CA SER A 113 -17.67 22.41 -7.30
C SER A 113 -17.43 22.60 -8.81
N VAL A 114 -16.62 21.71 -9.38
CA VAL A 114 -16.37 21.61 -10.82
C VAL A 114 -16.64 20.18 -11.25
N SER A 115 -17.55 19.97 -12.21
CA SER A 115 -18.00 18.65 -12.68
C SER A 115 -18.34 17.67 -11.54
N GLY A 116 -19.02 18.18 -10.47
CA GLY A 116 -19.41 17.39 -9.31
C GLY A 116 -18.34 17.23 -8.22
N ILE A 117 -17.07 17.57 -8.48
CA ILE A 117 -15.98 17.50 -7.50
C ILE A 117 -15.94 18.80 -6.68
N SER A 118 -15.87 18.68 -5.35
CA SER A 118 -15.73 19.83 -4.45
C SER A 118 -14.44 20.60 -4.74
N LYS A 119 -14.58 21.85 -5.18
CA LYS A 119 -13.50 22.82 -5.47
C LYS A 119 -14.00 24.20 -5.14
N ASN A 120 -13.42 24.84 -4.14
CA ASN A 120 -13.92 26.11 -3.64
C ASN A 120 -13.16 27.27 -4.27
N ARG A 121 -13.86 28.04 -5.13
CA ARG A 121 -13.45 29.34 -5.73
C ARG A 121 -12.26 29.33 -6.68
N ILE A 122 -11.37 28.34 -6.61
CA ILE A 122 -10.22 28.14 -7.51
C ILE A 122 -10.05 26.68 -7.86
N ALA A 123 -9.81 26.37 -9.13
CA ALA A 123 -9.55 25.02 -9.58
C ALA A 123 -8.61 25.01 -10.78
N LYS A 124 -7.74 24.00 -10.85
CA LYS A 124 -7.08 23.62 -12.10
C LYS A 124 -7.99 22.66 -12.84
N ILE A 125 -8.30 22.97 -14.10
CA ILE A 125 -9.01 22.11 -15.05
C ILE A 125 -8.02 21.56 -16.08
N LEU A 126 -8.15 20.28 -16.43
CA LEU A 126 -7.26 19.60 -17.37
C LEU A 126 -7.94 19.49 -18.72
N PHE A 127 -7.21 19.77 -19.78
CA PHE A 127 -7.59 19.56 -21.18
C PHE A 127 -6.37 19.67 -22.10
N CYS A 128 -6.45 19.02 -23.27
CA CYS A 128 -5.36 19.05 -24.24
C CYS A 128 -5.34 20.37 -24.99
N GLN A 129 -4.20 21.00 -25.05
CA GLN A 129 -4.02 22.27 -25.76
C GLN A 129 -3.68 22.05 -27.25
N GLU A 130 -3.05 20.92 -27.56
CA GLU A 130 -2.59 20.54 -28.88
C GLU A 130 -2.91 19.08 -29.18
N GLU A 131 -2.73 18.67 -30.43
CA GLU A 131 -2.82 17.29 -30.88
C GLU A 131 -1.56 16.95 -31.68
N THR A 132 -1.08 15.72 -31.59
CA THR A 132 -0.07 15.15 -32.47
C THR A 132 -0.52 13.77 -32.92
N VAL A 133 -0.44 13.53 -34.23
CA VAL A 133 -0.92 12.31 -34.88
C VAL A 133 0.26 11.52 -35.43
N TRP A 134 0.34 10.24 -35.08
CA TRP A 134 1.25 9.29 -35.70
C TRP A 134 0.59 8.71 -36.95
N ASP A 135 1.19 8.91 -38.14
CA ASP A 135 0.66 8.48 -39.44
C ASP A 135 1.33 7.19 -39.95
N GLY A 136 2.31 6.65 -39.24
CA GLY A 136 3.14 5.50 -39.64
C GLY A 136 4.56 5.90 -40.04
N THR A 137 4.82 7.18 -40.25
CA THR A 137 6.12 7.70 -40.68
C THR A 137 6.62 8.84 -39.76
N SER A 138 5.73 9.71 -39.32
CA SER A 138 6.08 10.90 -38.54
C SER A 138 4.96 11.38 -37.61
N TRP A 139 5.32 12.20 -36.66
CA TRP A 139 4.38 12.92 -35.79
C TRP A 139 3.99 14.25 -36.45
N SER A 140 2.71 14.49 -36.61
CA SER A 140 2.18 15.70 -37.31
C SER A 140 2.54 17.02 -36.60
N ASN A 141 2.76 17.00 -35.30
CA ASN A 141 3.08 18.19 -34.48
C ASN A 141 4.20 17.87 -33.47
N GLY A 142 5.28 17.21 -33.94
CA GLY A 142 6.39 16.78 -33.09
C GLY A 142 6.00 15.72 -32.07
N LEU A 143 6.96 15.31 -31.24
CA LEU A 143 6.79 14.22 -30.27
C LEU A 143 5.67 14.49 -29.25
N PRO A 144 5.08 13.42 -28.68
CA PRO A 144 4.13 13.51 -27.55
C PRO A 144 4.66 14.35 -26.40
N THR A 145 3.79 15.14 -25.79
CA THR A 145 4.04 15.90 -24.54
C THR A 145 2.78 15.90 -23.67
N GLN A 146 2.90 16.30 -22.44
CA GLN A 146 1.77 16.35 -21.49
C GLN A 146 0.64 17.30 -21.91
N GLU A 147 0.90 18.24 -22.83
CA GLU A 147 -0.07 19.19 -23.37
C GLU A 147 -0.80 18.68 -24.60
N LYS A 148 -0.24 17.65 -25.25
CA LYS A 148 -0.76 17.12 -26.53
C LYS A 148 -1.65 15.90 -26.35
N ALA A 149 -2.80 15.90 -27.01
CA ALA A 149 -3.51 14.66 -27.33
C ALA A 149 -2.68 13.86 -28.33
N ILE A 150 -2.49 12.57 -28.08
CA ILE A 150 -1.84 11.68 -29.05
C ILE A 150 -2.88 10.83 -29.77
N VAL A 151 -2.76 10.74 -31.08
CA VAL A 151 -3.63 9.94 -31.93
C VAL A 151 -2.77 9.01 -32.78
N PHE A 152 -3.03 7.70 -32.70
CA PHE A 152 -2.36 6.70 -33.49
C PHE A 152 -3.27 6.28 -34.68
N LYS A 153 -2.83 6.54 -35.92
CA LYS A 153 -3.45 6.11 -37.17
C LYS A 153 -2.71 4.95 -37.82
N ALA A 154 -1.56 4.57 -37.27
CA ALA A 154 -0.75 3.44 -37.71
C ALA A 154 -0.09 2.79 -36.51
N ASP A 155 0.41 1.57 -36.67
CA ASP A 155 1.09 0.81 -35.60
C ASP A 155 2.30 1.57 -35.03
N TYR A 156 2.51 1.42 -33.71
CA TYR A 156 3.59 2.12 -33.01
C TYR A 156 4.07 1.34 -31.78
N ASP A 157 5.38 1.30 -31.61
CA ASP A 157 6.00 0.78 -30.39
C ASP A 157 6.46 1.92 -29.48
N ILE A 158 5.87 2.02 -28.29
CA ILE A 158 6.30 2.93 -27.23
C ILE A 158 7.38 2.20 -26.42
N ILE A 159 8.64 2.59 -26.62
CA ILE A 159 9.81 1.94 -26.00
C ILE A 159 10.41 2.74 -24.83
N ASN A 160 9.97 3.97 -24.62
CA ASN A 160 10.37 4.85 -23.53
C ASN A 160 9.14 5.47 -22.86
N ASP A 161 9.30 5.94 -21.64
CA ASP A 161 8.25 6.66 -20.93
C ASP A 161 7.73 7.82 -21.78
N THR A 162 6.42 7.81 -22.01
CA THR A 162 5.73 8.75 -22.88
C THR A 162 4.64 9.47 -22.09
N LYS A 163 4.65 10.81 -22.19
CA LYS A 163 3.61 11.65 -21.57
C LYS A 163 2.70 12.21 -22.64
N ALA A 164 1.40 12.18 -22.35
CA ALA A 164 0.40 12.78 -23.21
C ALA A 164 -0.78 13.33 -22.39
N CYS A 165 -1.54 14.22 -22.98
CA CYS A 165 -2.77 14.71 -22.36
C CYS A 165 -3.87 13.64 -22.40
N THR A 166 -4.13 13.09 -23.61
CA THR A 166 -5.02 11.95 -23.86
C THR A 166 -4.38 11.02 -24.89
N CYS A 167 -4.87 9.79 -24.99
CA CYS A 167 -4.43 8.82 -25.98
C CYS A 167 -5.62 8.26 -26.74
N ILE A 168 -5.54 8.24 -28.08
CA ILE A 168 -6.54 7.67 -28.98
C ILE A 168 -5.83 6.68 -29.90
N VAL A 169 -6.35 5.43 -29.96
CA VAL A 169 -5.88 4.41 -30.88
C VAL A 169 -7.00 4.06 -31.85
N ASN A 170 -6.80 4.36 -33.13
CA ASN A 170 -7.82 4.15 -34.13
C ASN A 170 -8.08 2.65 -34.40
N SER A 171 -9.26 2.33 -34.91
CA SER A 171 -9.63 0.96 -35.29
C SER A 171 -8.61 0.33 -36.25
N GLY A 172 -8.23 -0.93 -36.00
CA GLY A 172 -7.23 -1.67 -36.78
C GLY A 172 -5.77 -1.33 -36.46
N VAL A 173 -5.50 -0.33 -35.59
CA VAL A 173 -4.15 0.06 -35.20
C VAL A 173 -3.72 -0.69 -33.93
N LYS A 174 -2.45 -1.10 -33.89
CA LYS A 174 -1.79 -1.76 -32.78
C LYS A 174 -0.72 -0.84 -32.20
N VAL A 175 -0.86 -0.46 -30.92
CA VAL A 175 0.15 0.27 -30.16
C VAL A 175 0.65 -0.61 -29.03
N THR A 176 1.98 -0.82 -28.94
CA THR A 176 2.59 -1.70 -27.93
C THR A 176 3.55 -0.93 -27.05
N LEU A 177 3.34 -0.97 -25.74
CA LEU A 177 4.32 -0.50 -24.75
C LEU A 177 5.29 -1.63 -24.42
N LYS A 178 6.59 -1.37 -24.64
CA LYS A 178 7.69 -2.30 -24.46
C LYS A 178 8.67 -1.79 -23.39
N ASN A 179 9.63 -2.62 -22.99
CA ASN A 179 10.74 -2.22 -22.12
C ASN A 179 10.31 -1.61 -20.77
N ALA A 180 9.20 -2.05 -20.21
CA ALA A 180 8.62 -1.50 -18.98
C ALA A 180 8.25 0.01 -19.08
N ALA A 181 8.03 0.52 -20.29
CA ALA A 181 7.67 1.91 -20.52
C ALA A 181 6.34 2.28 -19.84
N THR A 182 6.25 3.51 -19.37
CA THR A 182 5.04 4.10 -18.82
C THR A 182 4.38 5.04 -19.81
N LEU A 183 3.09 4.84 -20.08
CA LEU A 183 2.24 5.84 -20.71
C LEU A 183 1.58 6.67 -19.61
N GLU A 184 2.02 7.91 -19.46
CA GLU A 184 1.44 8.86 -18.52
C GLU A 184 0.42 9.75 -19.24
N LEU A 185 -0.85 9.66 -18.83
CA LEU A 185 -1.94 10.47 -19.40
C LEU A 185 -2.41 11.51 -18.38
N GLY A 186 -2.56 12.75 -18.87
CA GLY A 186 -3.22 13.82 -18.12
C GLY A 186 -4.70 13.50 -17.89
N SER A 187 -5.36 12.82 -18.84
CA SER A 187 -6.77 12.48 -18.76
C SER A 187 -7.03 11.05 -19.28
N TYR A 188 -7.89 10.85 -20.27
CA TYR A 188 -8.43 9.54 -20.66
C TYR A 188 -7.66 8.86 -21.80
N PHE A 189 -7.86 7.54 -21.87
CA PHE A 189 -7.61 6.69 -23.02
C PHE A 189 -8.92 6.35 -23.75
N SER A 190 -8.92 6.37 -25.09
CA SER A 190 -10.05 5.92 -25.89
C SER A 190 -9.59 5.32 -27.23
N GLY A 191 -10.49 4.65 -27.92
CA GLY A 191 -10.27 4.09 -29.26
C GLY A 191 -10.75 2.66 -29.40
N GLU A 192 -10.81 2.19 -30.66
CA GLU A 192 -11.22 0.85 -31.02
C GLU A 192 -10.02 -0.02 -31.49
N GLY A 193 -8.82 0.54 -31.49
CA GLY A 193 -7.58 -0.17 -31.77
C GLY A 193 -7.05 -0.90 -30.52
N ASN A 194 -5.95 -1.61 -30.71
CA ASN A 194 -5.30 -2.42 -29.66
C ASN A 194 -4.20 -1.63 -28.96
N LEU A 195 -4.39 -1.32 -27.70
CA LEU A 195 -3.35 -0.78 -26.83
C LEU A 195 -2.84 -1.90 -25.92
N ILE A 196 -1.59 -2.32 -26.13
CA ILE A 196 -0.98 -3.49 -25.50
C ILE A 196 0.14 -3.04 -24.55
N PHE A 197 0.09 -3.52 -23.33
CA PHE A 197 1.12 -3.33 -22.34
C PHE A 197 1.86 -4.64 -22.11
N GLU A 198 3.13 -4.69 -22.51
CA GLU A 198 3.99 -5.80 -22.15
C GLU A 198 4.26 -5.81 -20.64
N ASN A 199 4.74 -6.95 -20.12
CA ASN A 199 5.03 -7.10 -18.70
C ASN A 199 5.91 -5.94 -18.18
N ASN A 200 5.57 -5.42 -16.99
CA ASN A 200 6.18 -4.28 -16.29
C ASN A 200 5.84 -2.90 -16.88
N SER A 201 5.22 -2.78 -18.03
CA SER A 201 4.72 -1.50 -18.55
C SER A 201 3.55 -0.99 -17.72
N SER A 202 3.26 0.32 -17.79
CA SER A 202 2.26 0.97 -16.96
C SER A 202 1.40 1.95 -17.75
N LEU A 203 0.11 2.02 -17.40
CA LEU A 203 -0.74 3.16 -17.70
C LEU A 203 -0.94 3.97 -16.43
N TYR A 204 -0.42 5.19 -16.40
CA TYR A 204 -0.55 6.11 -15.27
C TYR A 204 -1.43 7.31 -15.67
N GLN A 205 -2.50 7.57 -14.91
CA GLN A 205 -3.44 8.66 -15.20
C GLN A 205 -3.53 9.61 -14.01
N THR A 206 -3.49 10.92 -14.29
CA THR A 206 -3.51 11.95 -13.24
C THR A 206 -4.89 12.53 -12.97
N ASP A 207 -5.78 12.54 -13.97
CA ASP A 207 -7.15 13.01 -13.83
C ASP A 207 -8.04 11.89 -13.27
N GLU A 208 -8.45 12.03 -12.02
CA GLU A 208 -9.30 11.08 -11.29
C GLU A 208 -10.72 10.96 -11.87
N THR A 209 -11.16 11.97 -12.63
CA THR A 209 -12.50 12.04 -13.24
C THR A 209 -12.54 11.52 -14.68
N ALA A 210 -11.38 11.24 -15.24
CA ALA A 210 -11.28 10.77 -16.62
C ALA A 210 -11.93 9.39 -16.80
N VAL A 211 -12.77 9.27 -17.83
CA VAL A 211 -13.46 8.03 -18.18
C VAL A 211 -12.84 7.42 -19.43
N ASN A 212 -12.24 6.24 -19.27
CA ASN A 212 -11.67 5.48 -20.38
C ASN A 212 -12.78 4.81 -21.20
N LYS A 213 -12.56 4.67 -22.53
CA LYS A 213 -13.54 4.09 -23.46
C LYS A 213 -12.91 3.10 -24.46
N GLY A 214 -11.71 2.64 -24.21
CA GLY A 214 -11.01 1.68 -25.06
C GLY A 214 -10.60 0.44 -24.27
N ILE A 215 -10.39 -0.67 -24.96
CA ILE A 215 -9.87 -1.91 -24.36
C ILE A 215 -8.36 -1.87 -24.41
N ILE A 216 -7.73 -2.25 -23.31
CA ILE A 216 -6.29 -2.52 -23.24
C ILE A 216 -6.05 -4.03 -23.07
N HIS A 217 -4.88 -4.49 -23.52
CA HIS A 217 -4.33 -5.80 -23.20
C HIS A 217 -3.11 -5.60 -22.30
N PHE A 218 -3.17 -6.11 -21.09
CA PHE A 218 -2.21 -5.79 -20.04
C PHE A 218 -1.56 -7.06 -19.51
N SER A 219 -0.31 -7.32 -19.90
CA SER A 219 0.45 -8.52 -19.53
C SER A 219 1.11 -8.38 -18.16
N ARG A 220 1.02 -9.45 -17.37
CA ARG A 220 1.72 -9.59 -16.09
C ARG A 220 2.35 -10.97 -15.97
N ASN A 221 3.64 -10.99 -15.73
CA ASN A 221 4.39 -12.22 -15.46
C ASN A 221 4.48 -12.50 -13.97
N THR A 222 4.23 -13.75 -13.58
CA THR A 222 4.58 -14.22 -12.23
C THR A 222 6.09 -14.30 -12.05
N THR A 223 6.57 -14.43 -10.82
CA THR A 223 7.81 -15.17 -10.56
C THR A 223 7.63 -16.61 -11.06
N PRO A 224 8.71 -17.38 -11.32
CA PRO A 224 8.56 -18.75 -11.74
C PRO A 224 7.73 -19.58 -10.74
N VAL A 225 6.65 -20.21 -11.25
CA VAL A 225 5.67 -21.01 -10.50
C VAL A 225 5.68 -22.46 -10.96
N ARG A 226 5.30 -23.37 -10.06
CA ARG A 226 5.02 -24.78 -10.35
C ARG A 226 3.51 -24.97 -10.52
N LYS A 227 3.10 -26.09 -11.06
CA LYS A 227 1.70 -26.43 -11.32
C LYS A 227 0.79 -26.28 -10.10
N ALA A 228 1.27 -26.63 -8.92
CA ALA A 228 0.50 -26.58 -7.68
C ALA A 228 0.53 -25.20 -6.96
N ASP A 229 1.40 -24.28 -7.39
CA ASP A 229 1.55 -22.97 -6.77
C ASP A 229 0.34 -22.07 -7.09
N TYR A 230 -0.13 -21.31 -6.09
CA TYR A 230 -1.14 -20.29 -6.28
C TYR A 230 -0.50 -18.91 -6.43
N THR A 231 -1.04 -18.11 -7.33
CA THR A 231 -0.69 -16.68 -7.45
C THR A 231 -1.89 -15.83 -7.11
N TYR A 232 -1.64 -14.68 -6.48
CA TYR A 232 -2.66 -13.75 -5.98
C TYR A 232 -2.86 -12.61 -6.98
N TRP A 233 -4.08 -12.48 -7.49
CA TRP A 233 -4.42 -11.57 -8.58
C TRP A 233 -5.54 -10.59 -8.22
N SER A 234 -5.47 -9.39 -8.79
CA SER A 234 -6.56 -8.41 -8.82
C SER A 234 -6.64 -7.79 -10.21
N SER A 235 -7.83 -7.36 -10.67
CA SER A 235 -7.97 -6.89 -12.03
C SER A 235 -7.68 -5.40 -12.19
N PRO A 236 -6.74 -5.00 -13.07
CA PRO A 236 -6.51 -3.60 -13.43
C PRO A 236 -7.51 -3.06 -14.47
N VAL A 237 -8.45 -3.89 -14.91
CA VAL A 237 -9.43 -3.56 -15.94
C VAL A 237 -10.83 -3.99 -15.55
N VAL A 238 -11.85 -3.32 -16.10
CA VAL A 238 -13.26 -3.70 -15.95
C VAL A 238 -13.59 -4.89 -16.82
N GLY A 239 -14.40 -5.82 -16.32
CA GLY A 239 -14.98 -6.90 -17.09
C GLY A 239 -14.12 -8.15 -17.26
N GLN A 240 -12.95 -8.23 -16.63
CA GLN A 240 -12.10 -9.43 -16.70
C GLN A 240 -12.79 -10.65 -16.10
N GLN A 241 -12.94 -11.72 -16.87
CA GLN A 241 -13.38 -13.02 -16.36
C GLN A 241 -12.17 -13.87 -15.92
N LEU A 242 -12.35 -14.67 -14.87
CA LEU A 242 -11.28 -15.50 -14.29
C LEU A 242 -10.68 -16.47 -15.31
N GLN A 243 -11.53 -17.23 -16.04
CA GLN A 243 -11.06 -18.21 -17.03
C GLN A 243 -10.30 -17.56 -18.20
N LEU A 244 -10.69 -16.33 -18.61
CA LEU A 244 -10.00 -15.64 -19.70
C LEU A 244 -8.60 -15.16 -19.29
N LEU A 245 -8.36 -14.97 -17.99
CA LEU A 245 -7.02 -14.63 -17.48
C LEU A 245 -6.07 -15.84 -17.51
N SER A 246 -6.59 -17.06 -17.32
CA SER A 246 -5.83 -18.31 -17.40
C SER A 246 -6.66 -19.43 -18.04
N PRO A 247 -6.81 -19.46 -19.38
CA PRO A 247 -7.73 -20.37 -20.08
C PRO A 247 -7.43 -21.86 -19.85
N ASN A 248 -6.17 -22.20 -19.63
CA ASN A 248 -5.70 -23.58 -19.48
C ASN A 248 -5.51 -24.02 -18.01
N SER A 249 -5.91 -23.21 -17.06
CA SER A 249 -5.96 -23.60 -15.65
C SER A 249 -7.18 -24.45 -15.35
N SER A 250 -7.06 -25.33 -14.36
CA SER A 250 -8.19 -26.17 -13.94
C SER A 250 -9.33 -25.33 -13.37
N ALA A 251 -10.55 -25.60 -13.80
CA ALA A 251 -11.76 -24.97 -13.25
C ALA A 251 -11.94 -25.16 -11.73
N SER A 252 -11.23 -26.11 -11.14
CA SER A 252 -11.28 -26.38 -9.68
C SER A 252 -10.35 -25.51 -8.85
N THR A 253 -9.49 -24.67 -9.47
CA THR A 253 -8.40 -23.96 -8.78
C THR A 253 -8.63 -22.47 -8.59
N PHE A 254 -9.77 -21.93 -9.00
CA PHE A 254 -10.11 -20.52 -8.82
C PHE A 254 -10.82 -20.29 -7.50
N TYR A 255 -10.25 -19.38 -6.67
CA TYR A 255 -10.82 -19.03 -5.37
C TYR A 255 -10.75 -17.53 -5.12
N SER A 256 -11.68 -17.06 -4.30
CA SER A 256 -11.58 -15.81 -3.53
C SER A 256 -11.62 -16.12 -2.05
N PHE A 257 -11.43 -15.13 -1.19
CA PHE A 257 -11.48 -15.30 0.25
C PHE A 257 -12.77 -14.71 0.82
N ASP A 258 -13.55 -15.54 1.53
CA ASP A 258 -14.69 -15.06 2.29
C ASP A 258 -14.24 -14.63 3.68
N THR A 259 -14.13 -13.34 3.87
CA THR A 259 -13.71 -12.71 5.12
C THR A 259 -14.66 -13.04 6.29
N SER A 260 -15.96 -13.20 6.03
CA SER A 260 -16.96 -13.44 7.08
C SER A 260 -16.83 -14.81 7.72
N SER A 261 -16.62 -15.83 6.92
CA SER A 261 -16.42 -17.22 7.35
C SER A 261 -14.94 -17.59 7.55
N ASN A 262 -14.01 -16.70 7.15
CA ASN A 262 -12.56 -16.90 7.20
C ASN A 262 -12.10 -18.14 6.42
N ILE A 263 -12.67 -18.37 5.23
CA ILE A 263 -12.38 -19.53 4.37
C ILE A 263 -12.20 -19.17 2.91
N TRP A 264 -11.48 -20.00 2.18
CA TRP A 264 -11.39 -19.92 0.73
C TRP A 264 -12.72 -20.32 0.08
N GLN A 265 -13.29 -19.43 -0.72
CA GLN A 265 -14.52 -19.62 -1.48
C GLN A 265 -14.18 -19.96 -2.92
N LYS A 266 -14.64 -21.13 -3.39
CA LYS A 266 -14.48 -21.54 -4.78
C LYS A 266 -15.27 -20.62 -5.71
N GLU A 267 -14.63 -20.13 -6.77
CA GLU A 267 -15.24 -19.26 -7.77
C GLU A 267 -15.62 -20.04 -9.03
N SER A 268 -16.67 -19.56 -9.71
CA SER A 268 -16.97 -20.02 -11.08
C SER A 268 -15.94 -19.46 -12.05
N THR A 269 -15.55 -20.27 -13.03
CA THR A 269 -14.62 -19.84 -14.09
C THR A 269 -15.11 -18.64 -14.89
N ASN A 270 -16.45 -18.50 -15.03
CA ASN A 270 -17.10 -17.38 -15.72
C ASN A 270 -17.31 -16.15 -14.81
N SER A 271 -16.93 -16.22 -13.53
CA SER A 271 -17.04 -15.07 -12.63
C SER A 271 -16.20 -13.91 -13.15
N THR A 272 -16.82 -12.73 -13.22
CA THR A 272 -16.12 -11.47 -13.49
C THR A 272 -15.42 -11.00 -12.23
N MET A 273 -14.15 -10.63 -12.34
CA MET A 273 -13.36 -10.12 -11.23
C MET A 273 -13.93 -8.76 -10.76
N ILE A 274 -14.23 -8.67 -9.46
CA ILE A 274 -14.69 -7.45 -8.80
C ILE A 274 -13.48 -6.53 -8.56
N LEU A 275 -13.64 -5.24 -8.81
CA LEU A 275 -12.57 -4.26 -8.62
C LEU A 275 -12.13 -4.18 -7.16
N GLY A 276 -10.82 -4.21 -6.94
CA GLY A 276 -10.22 -4.19 -5.60
C GLY A 276 -10.31 -5.52 -4.84
N LYS A 277 -11.07 -6.51 -5.31
CA LYS A 277 -11.10 -7.88 -4.73
C LYS A 277 -9.91 -8.69 -5.22
N GLY A 278 -9.34 -9.48 -4.31
CA GLY A 278 -8.30 -10.46 -4.65
C GLY A 278 -8.87 -11.83 -4.98
N TYR A 279 -8.17 -12.53 -5.85
CA TYR A 279 -8.45 -13.90 -6.30
C TYR A 279 -7.15 -14.70 -6.34
N ILE A 280 -7.26 -16.03 -6.21
CA ILE A 280 -6.13 -16.92 -6.42
C ILE A 280 -6.48 -18.01 -7.44
N PHE A 281 -5.49 -18.41 -8.21
CA PHE A 281 -5.58 -19.60 -9.06
C PHE A 281 -4.19 -20.15 -9.37
N GLN A 282 -4.17 -21.44 -9.77
CA GLN A 282 -2.96 -22.14 -10.20
C GLN A 282 -2.66 -21.81 -11.69
N PRO A 283 -1.40 -21.91 -12.13
CA PRO A 283 -1.05 -21.77 -13.53
C PRO A 283 -1.68 -22.88 -14.39
N PRO A 284 -1.55 -22.81 -15.73
CA PRO A 284 -2.04 -23.85 -16.64
C PRO A 284 -1.59 -25.26 -16.29
N GLN A 285 -2.45 -26.25 -16.57
CA GLN A 285 -2.24 -27.65 -16.18
C GLN A 285 -0.99 -28.32 -16.77
N PHE A 286 -0.42 -27.75 -17.82
CA PHE A 286 0.82 -28.23 -18.47
C PHE A 286 2.10 -27.77 -17.75
N PHE A 287 2.00 -26.92 -16.70
CA PHE A 287 3.15 -26.53 -15.90
C PHE A 287 3.69 -27.73 -15.12
N SER A 288 5.02 -27.77 -14.93
CA SER A 288 5.70 -28.84 -14.20
C SER A 288 5.42 -28.75 -12.69
N GLU A 289 5.33 -29.90 -12.02
CA GLU A 289 5.22 -29.96 -10.57
C GLU A 289 6.57 -29.68 -9.85
N THR A 290 7.68 -29.85 -10.55
CA THR A 290 9.04 -29.76 -9.96
C THR A 290 9.86 -28.60 -10.53
N SER A 291 9.71 -28.27 -11.80
CA SER A 291 10.48 -27.22 -12.49
C SER A 291 9.63 -25.96 -12.65
N PRO A 292 9.94 -24.88 -11.90
CA PRO A 292 9.15 -23.66 -11.97
C PRO A 292 9.37 -22.93 -13.30
N ALA A 293 8.31 -22.32 -13.84
CA ALA A 293 8.32 -21.52 -15.06
C ALA A 293 7.48 -20.25 -14.89
N ILE A 294 7.76 -19.23 -15.68
CA ILE A 294 7.00 -17.98 -15.69
C ILE A 294 5.61 -18.25 -16.31
N PHE A 295 4.56 -17.83 -15.60
CA PHE A 295 3.21 -17.75 -16.14
C PHE A 295 2.92 -16.29 -16.51
N GLU A 296 2.51 -16.06 -17.76
CA GLU A 296 2.04 -14.77 -18.26
C GLU A 296 0.52 -14.72 -18.22
N ALA A 297 -0.03 -13.79 -17.44
CA ALA A 297 -1.44 -13.48 -17.41
C ALA A 297 -1.71 -12.21 -18.23
N VAL A 298 -2.73 -12.23 -19.10
CA VAL A 298 -3.12 -11.08 -19.92
C VAL A 298 -4.52 -10.62 -19.53
N PHE A 299 -4.59 -9.49 -18.86
CA PHE A 299 -5.86 -8.82 -18.58
C PHE A 299 -6.36 -8.07 -19.81
N SER A 300 -7.65 -8.19 -20.12
CA SER A 300 -8.27 -7.54 -21.27
C SER A 300 -9.57 -6.84 -20.86
N GLY A 301 -9.64 -5.53 -21.03
CA GLY A 301 -10.80 -4.73 -20.66
C GLY A 301 -10.52 -3.24 -20.64
N ILE A 302 -11.51 -2.46 -20.19
CA ILE A 302 -11.37 -1.00 -20.03
C ILE A 302 -10.47 -0.74 -18.80
N PRO A 303 -9.36 0.02 -18.95
CA PRO A 303 -8.46 0.28 -17.82
C PRO A 303 -9.15 1.08 -16.72
N ASN A 304 -8.94 0.65 -15.48
CA ASN A 304 -9.50 1.30 -14.31
C ASN A 304 -8.81 2.64 -14.02
N ASN A 305 -9.60 3.62 -13.64
CA ASN A 305 -9.16 4.96 -13.26
C ASN A 305 -10.11 5.57 -12.23
N GLY A 306 -9.66 6.61 -11.51
CA GLY A 306 -10.46 7.32 -10.52
C GLY A 306 -10.56 6.57 -9.19
N SER A 307 -11.40 7.08 -8.30
CA SER A 307 -11.64 6.48 -6.99
C SER A 307 -12.40 5.16 -7.14
N ILE A 308 -11.84 4.09 -6.56
CA ILE A 308 -12.44 2.77 -6.52
C ILE A 308 -12.64 2.40 -5.05
N VAL A 309 -13.83 1.89 -4.73
CA VAL A 309 -14.18 1.49 -3.37
C VAL A 309 -14.49 -0.01 -3.32
N PHE A 310 -14.01 -0.65 -2.24
CA PHE A 310 -14.30 -2.04 -1.94
C PHE A 310 -14.94 -2.14 -0.55
N PRO A 311 -16.23 -2.55 -0.46
CA PRO A 311 -16.94 -2.61 0.82
C PRO A 311 -16.42 -3.75 1.67
N ILE A 312 -16.25 -3.49 2.97
CA ILE A 312 -15.94 -4.51 3.97
C ILE A 312 -16.97 -4.50 5.08
N ILE A 313 -17.25 -5.70 5.59
CA ILE A 313 -18.06 -5.90 6.79
C ILE A 313 -17.19 -5.76 8.04
N LYS A 314 -17.82 -5.64 9.20
CA LYS A 314 -17.12 -5.71 10.50
C LYS A 314 -16.33 -6.99 10.63
N THR A 315 -15.01 -6.87 10.80
CA THR A 315 -14.15 -8.03 10.92
C THR A 315 -12.78 -7.66 11.50
N ILE A 316 -12.17 -8.63 12.15
CA ILE A 316 -10.73 -8.68 12.44
C ILE A 316 -10.04 -9.72 11.54
N ASN A 317 -10.81 -10.46 10.74
CA ASN A 317 -10.30 -11.49 9.86
C ASN A 317 -9.51 -10.91 8.68
N PRO A 318 -8.69 -11.72 8.02
CA PRO A 318 -8.02 -11.34 6.78
C PRO A 318 -9.03 -10.96 5.67
N ILE A 319 -8.66 -9.96 4.88
CA ILE A 319 -9.41 -9.46 3.73
C ILE A 319 -8.49 -9.59 2.52
N LEU A 320 -8.88 -10.35 1.50
CA LEU A 320 -8.11 -10.49 0.27
C LEU A 320 -8.50 -9.40 -0.72
N ILE A 321 -7.64 -8.43 -0.89
CA ILE A 321 -7.81 -7.26 -1.77
C ILE A 321 -6.61 -7.12 -2.71
N GLY A 322 -6.65 -6.20 -3.66
CA GLY A 322 -5.50 -5.99 -4.53
C GLY A 322 -5.58 -4.72 -5.34
N ASN A 323 -4.45 -4.38 -5.97
CA ASN A 323 -4.29 -3.17 -6.76
C ASN A 323 -5.21 -3.21 -8.00
N PRO A 324 -6.21 -2.32 -8.08
CA PRO A 324 -7.16 -2.30 -9.18
C PRO A 324 -6.71 -1.48 -10.39
N TYR A 325 -5.51 -0.90 -10.39
CA TYR A 325 -5.06 -0.01 -11.46
C TYR A 325 -4.01 -0.66 -12.38
N PRO A 326 -3.95 -0.26 -13.66
CA PRO A 326 -2.89 -0.67 -14.59
C PRO A 326 -1.56 0.10 -14.37
N SER A 327 -1.25 0.39 -13.12
CA SER A 327 -0.02 1.01 -12.64
C SER A 327 0.29 0.51 -11.24
N ALA A 328 1.52 0.66 -10.78
CA ALA A 328 1.86 0.37 -9.39
C ALA A 328 1.15 1.31 -8.41
N LEU A 329 1.03 0.88 -7.15
CA LEU A 329 0.38 1.59 -6.06
C LEU A 329 1.37 1.77 -4.90
N ASN A 330 1.31 2.93 -4.24
CA ASN A 330 2.05 3.22 -3.02
C ASN A 330 1.37 2.59 -1.80
N ALA A 331 2.02 1.63 -1.16
CA ALA A 331 1.48 0.92 -0.02
C ALA A 331 1.32 1.83 1.22
N ASP A 332 2.24 2.78 1.46
CA ASP A 332 2.13 3.72 2.57
C ASP A 332 0.89 4.59 2.43
N ALA A 333 0.67 5.16 1.23
CA ALA A 333 -0.51 5.96 0.95
C ALA A 333 -1.81 5.14 1.09
N PHE A 334 -1.80 3.89 0.64
CA PHE A 334 -2.94 2.98 0.77
C PHE A 334 -3.24 2.64 2.25
N ILE A 335 -2.22 2.29 3.04
CA ILE A 335 -2.36 1.97 4.47
C ILE A 335 -2.92 3.17 5.24
N LEU A 336 -2.33 4.36 5.04
CA LEU A 336 -2.71 5.56 5.79
C LEU A 336 -4.13 6.05 5.44
N GLU A 337 -4.55 5.96 4.19
CA GLU A 337 -5.93 6.29 3.80
C GLU A 337 -6.95 5.36 4.46
N ASN A 338 -6.61 4.07 4.57
CA ASN A 338 -7.51 3.03 5.06
C ASN A 338 -7.28 2.64 6.53
N GLN A 339 -6.46 3.38 7.31
CA GLN A 339 -6.05 3.05 8.67
C GLN A 339 -7.19 2.93 9.70
N LYS A 340 -8.38 3.46 9.40
CA LYS A 340 -9.58 3.30 10.24
C LYS A 340 -10.23 1.93 10.08
N LEU A 341 -9.98 1.26 8.97
CA LEU A 341 -10.59 0.00 8.57
C LEU A 341 -9.60 -1.16 8.59
N LEU A 342 -8.29 -0.88 8.44
CA LEU A 342 -7.22 -1.85 8.36
C LEU A 342 -6.18 -1.64 9.47
N GLN A 343 -5.58 -2.73 9.92
CA GLN A 343 -4.56 -2.72 11.00
C GLN A 343 -3.17 -2.24 10.57
N GLY A 344 -2.97 -1.86 9.27
CA GLY A 344 -1.72 -1.30 8.77
C GLY A 344 -0.76 -2.32 8.16
N SER A 345 -0.95 -3.61 8.34
CA SER A 345 -0.11 -4.64 7.73
C SER A 345 -0.70 -5.18 6.42
N LEU A 346 0.17 -5.35 5.42
CA LEU A 346 -0.12 -6.00 4.15
C LEU A 346 0.71 -7.29 4.04
N TYR A 347 0.08 -8.40 3.64
CA TYR A 347 0.68 -9.72 3.56
C TYR A 347 0.68 -10.18 2.10
N PHE A 348 1.88 -10.35 1.55
CA PHE A 348 2.10 -10.71 0.16
C PHE A 348 2.53 -12.16 0.04
N TRP A 349 1.76 -12.95 -0.69
CA TRP A 349 2.09 -14.35 -0.94
C TRP A 349 3.26 -14.47 -1.92
N THR A 350 4.30 -15.23 -1.54
CA THR A 350 5.55 -15.34 -2.29
C THR A 350 5.74 -16.68 -3.00
N HIS A 351 5.00 -17.74 -2.61
CA HIS A 351 5.20 -19.14 -3.04
C HIS A 351 6.68 -19.56 -3.10
N ASN A 352 7.48 -19.12 -2.13
CA ASN A 352 8.92 -19.39 -2.07
C ASN A 352 9.24 -20.85 -1.82
N THR A 353 8.42 -21.53 -1.00
CA THR A 353 8.64 -22.93 -0.64
C THR A 353 7.82 -23.86 -1.52
N PRO A 354 8.41 -25.00 -1.96
CA PRO A 354 7.64 -26.05 -2.62
C PRO A 354 6.62 -26.66 -1.66
N ILE A 355 5.45 -27.04 -2.19
CA ILE A 355 4.50 -27.84 -1.45
C ILE A 355 5.10 -29.23 -1.18
N THR A 356 5.15 -29.64 0.09
CA THR A 356 5.57 -30.98 0.51
C THR A 356 4.42 -31.61 1.28
N ASN A 357 3.95 -32.80 0.82
CA ASN A 357 2.80 -33.47 1.40
C ASN A 357 1.54 -32.60 1.52
N GLY A 358 1.32 -31.73 0.52
CA GLY A 358 0.16 -30.82 0.47
C GLY A 358 0.28 -29.57 1.34
N GLN A 359 1.46 -29.30 1.92
CA GLN A 359 1.69 -28.14 2.82
C GLN A 359 2.96 -27.38 2.44
N TYR A 360 2.98 -26.08 2.70
CA TYR A 360 4.20 -25.27 2.68
C TYR A 360 4.97 -25.44 3.98
N THR A 361 6.30 -25.64 3.89
CA THR A 361 7.14 -25.96 5.05
C THR A 361 7.82 -24.74 5.68
N SER A 362 7.64 -23.56 5.11
CA SER A 362 8.12 -22.28 5.64
C SER A 362 7.04 -21.21 5.47
N ASP A 363 7.18 -20.07 6.14
CA ASP A 363 6.26 -18.95 5.98
C ASP A 363 6.47 -18.30 4.61
N ASP A 364 5.43 -18.27 3.79
CA ASP A 364 5.46 -17.70 2.45
C ASP A 364 4.74 -16.34 2.34
N TYR A 365 4.38 -15.72 3.48
CA TYR A 365 3.88 -14.35 3.50
C TYR A 365 4.98 -13.36 3.86
N ALA A 366 5.40 -12.56 2.87
CA ALA A 366 6.16 -11.34 3.10
C ALA A 366 5.23 -10.26 3.66
N VAL A 367 5.66 -9.54 4.70
CA VAL A 367 4.81 -8.56 5.38
C VAL A 367 5.37 -7.16 5.16
N TYR A 368 4.48 -6.18 5.00
CA TYR A 368 4.80 -4.78 4.88
C TYR A 368 3.92 -3.91 5.78
N THR A 369 4.54 -2.95 6.43
CA THR A 369 3.88 -1.82 7.10
C THR A 369 4.55 -0.51 6.69
N VAL A 370 4.02 0.64 7.13
CA VAL A 370 4.67 1.94 6.90
C VAL A 370 6.10 1.98 7.49
N LEU A 371 6.42 1.18 8.50
CA LEU A 371 7.80 1.06 9.03
C LEU A 371 8.77 0.45 8.01
N GLY A 372 8.31 -0.55 7.25
CA GLY A 372 9.11 -1.30 6.27
C GLY A 372 8.58 -2.70 6.04
N GLY A 373 9.33 -3.51 5.30
CA GLY A 373 8.98 -4.89 4.97
C GLY A 373 9.87 -5.93 5.60
N VAL A 374 9.36 -7.17 5.70
CA VAL A 374 10.11 -8.40 5.99
C VAL A 374 9.89 -9.42 4.89
N GLY A 375 10.94 -10.18 4.58
CA GLY A 375 10.94 -11.19 3.52
C GLY A 375 10.69 -12.61 4.03
N THR A 376 10.50 -13.54 3.08
CA THR A 376 10.28 -14.97 3.30
C THR A 376 11.45 -15.81 2.77
N ALA A 377 12.64 -15.27 2.69
CA ALA A 377 13.79 -15.92 2.07
C ALA A 377 14.23 -17.17 2.83
N ALA A 378 13.67 -18.31 2.49
CA ALA A 378 14.29 -19.59 2.78
C ALA A 378 15.47 -19.75 1.81
N LYS A 379 16.67 -19.50 2.27
CA LYS A 379 17.93 -19.41 1.48
C LYS A 379 18.18 -20.56 0.50
N ASN A 380 17.56 -21.71 0.66
CA ASN A 380 17.93 -22.92 -0.08
C ASN A 380 16.83 -23.51 -0.95
N THR A 381 15.60 -22.98 -0.92
CA THR A 381 14.45 -23.57 -1.62
C THR A 381 13.62 -22.58 -2.42
N GLY A 382 13.69 -21.30 -2.08
CA GLY A 382 12.91 -20.24 -2.72
C GLY A 382 13.74 -19.46 -3.75
N ILE A 383 13.03 -18.91 -4.72
CA ILE A 383 13.59 -18.06 -5.77
C ILE A 383 13.27 -16.58 -5.56
N ASN A 384 12.35 -16.28 -4.65
CA ASN A 384 11.94 -14.92 -4.32
C ASN A 384 12.47 -14.52 -2.94
N THR A 385 13.59 -13.81 -2.92
CA THR A 385 14.25 -13.29 -1.71
C THR A 385 13.93 -11.81 -1.48
N THR A 386 12.94 -11.27 -2.19
CA THR A 386 12.63 -9.84 -2.17
C THR A 386 11.88 -9.47 -0.89
N ILE A 387 12.29 -8.38 -0.27
CA ILE A 387 11.58 -7.73 0.82
C ILE A 387 10.63 -6.68 0.22
N PRO A 388 9.34 -6.65 0.60
CA PRO A 388 8.42 -5.61 0.16
C PRO A 388 8.94 -4.21 0.50
N ASN A 389 8.90 -3.30 -0.47
CA ASN A 389 9.51 -1.96 -0.35
C ASN A 389 8.49 -0.81 -0.38
N GLY A 390 7.20 -1.12 -0.25
CA GLY A 390 6.13 -0.12 -0.29
C GLY A 390 5.51 0.08 -1.66
N THR A 391 5.85 -0.75 -2.65
CA THR A 391 5.23 -0.74 -3.97
C THR A 391 4.39 -1.99 -4.16
N ILE A 392 3.12 -1.81 -4.55
CA ILE A 392 2.20 -2.88 -4.92
C ILE A 392 2.03 -2.85 -6.44
N ALA A 393 2.53 -3.84 -7.14
CA ALA A 393 2.45 -3.89 -8.59
C ALA A 393 1.00 -4.00 -9.10
N SER A 394 0.77 -3.57 -10.33
CA SER A 394 -0.52 -3.77 -11.01
C SER A 394 -0.89 -5.24 -11.07
N GLY A 395 -2.15 -5.56 -10.82
CA GLY A 395 -2.66 -6.93 -10.86
C GLY A 395 -2.31 -7.77 -9.64
N GLN A 396 -1.58 -7.25 -8.67
CA GLN A 396 -1.18 -7.97 -7.45
C GLN A 396 -2.25 -7.88 -6.37
N ALA A 397 -2.67 -9.04 -5.83
CA ALA A 397 -3.47 -9.10 -4.62
C ALA A 397 -2.63 -9.44 -3.39
N PHE A 398 -3.17 -9.10 -2.23
CA PHE A 398 -2.55 -9.25 -0.91
C PHE A 398 -3.63 -9.33 0.18
N PHE A 399 -3.27 -9.90 1.32
CA PHE A 399 -4.12 -9.82 2.50
C PHE A 399 -3.85 -8.55 3.30
N ALA A 400 -4.91 -8.02 3.91
CA ALA A 400 -4.87 -7.05 4.99
C ALA A 400 -5.76 -7.53 6.14
N LEU A 401 -5.51 -7.10 7.37
CA LEU A 401 -6.35 -7.44 8.51
C LEU A 401 -7.34 -6.31 8.80
N GLY A 402 -8.58 -6.65 9.11
CA GLY A 402 -9.60 -5.69 9.53
C GLY A 402 -9.24 -5.06 10.88
N ALA A 403 -9.52 -3.76 11.05
CA ALA A 403 -9.28 -3.02 12.28
C ALA A 403 -10.54 -2.92 13.13
N ASN A 404 -10.41 -3.27 14.44
CA ASN A 404 -11.38 -2.97 15.49
C ASN A 404 -12.86 -3.27 15.16
N ASN A 405 -13.10 -4.29 14.34
CA ASN A 405 -14.45 -4.72 13.98
C ASN A 405 -15.28 -3.57 13.33
N GLN A 406 -14.66 -2.76 12.47
CA GLN A 406 -15.28 -1.68 11.71
C GLN A 406 -15.81 -2.16 10.37
N GLU A 407 -16.89 -1.53 9.88
CA GLU A 407 -17.41 -1.68 8.52
C GLU A 407 -17.19 -0.39 7.73
N GLY A 408 -17.11 -0.49 6.42
CA GLY A 408 -16.89 0.68 5.56
C GLY A 408 -16.40 0.30 4.18
N ASN A 409 -15.84 1.28 3.50
CA ASN A 409 -15.28 1.11 2.17
C ASN A 409 -13.76 1.30 2.22
N ILE A 410 -13.01 0.27 1.83
CA ILE A 410 -11.60 0.42 1.47
C ILE A 410 -11.53 1.26 0.20
N VAL A 411 -10.68 2.28 0.20
CA VAL A 411 -10.58 3.27 -0.87
C VAL A 411 -9.24 3.14 -1.58
N PHE A 412 -9.30 3.15 -2.92
CA PHE A 412 -8.15 3.32 -3.81
C PHE A 412 -8.33 4.60 -4.60
N THR A 413 -7.28 5.42 -4.76
CA THR A 413 -7.34 6.70 -5.48
C THR A 413 -6.17 6.85 -6.45
N ASN A 414 -6.30 7.74 -7.44
CA ASN A 414 -5.19 8.05 -8.34
C ASN A 414 -3.96 8.64 -7.60
N ALA A 415 -4.17 9.31 -6.46
CA ALA A 415 -3.09 9.87 -5.64
C ALA A 415 -2.14 8.79 -5.06
N MET A 416 -2.61 7.55 -4.95
CA MET A 416 -1.80 6.41 -4.49
C MET A 416 -1.00 5.75 -5.62
N ARG A 417 -1.28 6.07 -6.88
CA ARG A 417 -0.64 5.42 -8.04
C ARG A 417 0.80 5.90 -8.20
N LEU A 418 1.65 5.01 -8.70
CA LEU A 418 3.05 5.27 -8.99
C LEU A 418 3.32 5.13 -10.49
N SER A 419 4.12 6.04 -11.03
CA SER A 419 4.65 5.97 -12.38
C SER A 419 5.94 5.14 -12.40
N GLY A 420 6.13 4.27 -13.40
CA GLY A 420 7.41 3.59 -13.66
C GLY A 420 7.84 2.50 -12.67
N SER A 421 6.99 2.12 -11.71
CA SER A 421 7.35 1.17 -10.63
C SER A 421 6.69 -0.20 -10.77
N ASN A 422 6.16 -0.55 -11.94
CA ASN A 422 5.34 -1.76 -12.13
C ASN A 422 6.14 -3.07 -12.25
N HIS A 423 7.48 -2.98 -12.29
CA HIS A 423 8.40 -4.13 -12.34
C HIS A 423 8.57 -4.85 -11.00
N LEU A 424 7.97 -4.33 -9.93
CA LEU A 424 8.14 -4.83 -8.55
C LEU A 424 7.08 -5.87 -8.15
N PHE A 425 6.57 -6.67 -9.10
CA PHE A 425 5.76 -7.85 -8.78
C PHE A 425 6.66 -8.91 -8.15
N PHE A 426 7.02 -8.74 -6.85
CA PHE A 426 7.97 -9.60 -6.10
C PHE A 426 9.33 -9.83 -6.79
N LYS A 427 9.91 -8.81 -7.42
CA LYS A 427 11.26 -8.92 -8.01
C LYS A 427 12.24 -7.92 -7.42
N THR A 428 13.44 -8.43 -7.13
CA THR A 428 14.62 -7.61 -6.91
C THR A 428 14.88 -6.70 -8.12
N SER A 429 14.92 -5.41 -7.90
CA SER A 429 15.74 -4.55 -8.72
C SER A 429 16.81 -3.91 -7.84
N ASN A 430 18.05 -3.97 -8.29
CA ASN A 430 19.17 -3.21 -7.72
C ASN A 430 19.06 -1.69 -7.96
N SER A 431 17.89 -1.18 -8.29
CA SER A 431 17.64 0.25 -8.39
C SER A 431 16.93 0.74 -7.15
N LEU A 432 17.68 1.40 -6.29
CA LEU A 432 17.23 2.27 -5.20
C LEU A 432 16.46 3.49 -5.78
N GLN A 433 15.38 3.28 -6.52
CA GLN A 433 14.39 4.35 -6.66
C GLN A 433 13.64 4.40 -5.33
N LYS A 434 14.05 5.35 -4.49
CA LYS A 434 13.24 5.77 -3.34
C LYS A 434 11.86 6.13 -3.88
N VAL A 435 10.89 5.24 -3.69
CA VAL A 435 9.50 5.68 -3.58
C VAL A 435 9.56 6.81 -2.53
N SER A 436 9.04 7.98 -2.87
CA SER A 436 8.98 9.12 -1.95
C SER A 436 8.25 8.64 -0.69
N SER A 437 9.01 8.06 0.24
CA SER A 437 8.50 7.75 1.57
C SER A 437 8.13 9.08 2.20
N LEU A 438 7.00 9.13 2.87
CA LEU A 438 6.70 10.21 3.81
C LEU A 438 7.95 10.50 4.65
N PRO A 439 8.22 11.75 5.03
CA PRO A 439 9.45 12.14 5.73
C PRO A 439 9.44 11.62 7.18
N TYR A 440 9.21 10.33 7.37
CA TYR A 440 9.33 9.67 8.66
C TYR A 440 10.80 9.34 8.93
N GLU A 441 11.34 9.85 10.02
CA GLU A 441 12.59 9.34 10.56
C GLU A 441 12.37 7.89 10.98
N LYS A 442 13.24 6.97 10.50
CA LYS A 442 13.17 5.53 10.76
C LYS A 442 14.55 4.99 11.08
N HIS A 443 14.60 4.16 12.11
CA HIS A 443 15.80 3.44 12.54
C HIS A 443 15.41 1.98 12.72
N ARG A 444 15.97 1.05 11.93
CA ARG A 444 15.43 -0.31 11.78
C ARG A 444 16.48 -1.38 11.92
N ILE A 445 16.06 -2.55 12.42
CA ILE A 445 16.87 -3.76 12.57
C ILE A 445 16.04 -4.93 12.03
N TRP A 446 16.59 -5.66 11.07
CA TRP A 446 16.03 -6.92 10.59
C TRP A 446 16.75 -8.09 11.24
N LEU A 447 15.99 -8.99 11.87
CA LEU A 447 16.51 -10.18 12.55
C LEU A 447 15.98 -11.44 11.87
N ASN A 448 16.87 -12.40 11.60
CA ASN A 448 16.53 -13.70 11.07
C ASN A 448 16.61 -14.77 12.16
N LEU A 449 15.61 -15.65 12.22
CA LEU A 449 15.69 -16.97 12.85
C LEU A 449 15.83 -18.02 11.76
N SER A 450 16.90 -18.84 11.81
CA SER A 450 17.19 -19.83 10.76
C SER A 450 17.85 -21.09 11.31
N ASN A 451 17.86 -22.15 10.48
CA ASN A 451 18.67 -23.33 10.71
C ASN A 451 19.34 -23.82 9.42
N LYS A 452 20.17 -24.87 9.51
CA LYS A 452 20.86 -25.45 8.35
C LYS A 452 19.95 -26.24 7.41
N GLN A 453 18.74 -26.59 7.85
CA GLN A 453 17.78 -27.38 7.09
C GLN A 453 16.80 -26.50 6.27
N GLY A 454 16.97 -25.17 6.27
CA GLY A 454 16.16 -24.26 5.45
C GLY A 454 15.00 -23.58 6.20
N LEU A 455 14.85 -23.83 7.52
CA LEU A 455 13.92 -23.08 8.34
C LEU A 455 14.34 -21.61 8.37
N PHE A 456 13.39 -20.70 8.12
CA PHE A 456 13.63 -19.27 8.06
C PHE A 456 12.39 -18.47 8.48
N LYS A 457 12.58 -17.46 9.30
CA LYS A 457 11.61 -16.40 9.58
C LYS A 457 12.37 -15.11 9.88
N GLN A 458 11.91 -14.00 9.31
CA GLN A 458 12.46 -12.67 9.53
C GLN A 458 11.49 -11.78 10.30
N ILE A 459 12.01 -10.95 11.18
CA ILE A 459 11.25 -9.87 11.86
C ILE A 459 11.95 -8.53 11.67
N LEU A 460 11.19 -7.46 11.82
CA LEU A 460 11.66 -6.08 11.84
C LEU A 460 11.29 -5.41 13.16
N VAL A 461 12.29 -4.87 13.83
CA VAL A 461 12.11 -3.96 14.98
C VAL A 461 12.63 -2.59 14.58
N GLY A 462 11.86 -1.53 14.81
CA GLY A 462 12.32 -0.18 14.46
C GLY A 462 11.70 0.92 15.30
N TYR A 463 12.35 2.07 15.27
CA TYR A 463 11.93 3.31 15.91
C TYR A 463 11.60 4.32 14.82
N ALA A 464 10.41 4.93 14.90
CA ALA A 464 9.96 5.81 13.83
C ALA A 464 9.15 7.00 14.35
N THR A 465 9.22 8.11 13.62
CA THR A 465 8.32 9.25 13.85
C THR A 465 6.87 8.79 13.70
N GLY A 466 6.03 9.13 14.68
CA GLY A 466 4.60 8.78 14.67
C GLY A 466 4.27 7.40 15.22
N ALA A 467 5.27 6.55 15.47
CA ALA A 467 5.07 5.29 16.18
C ALA A 467 4.80 5.52 17.68
N THR A 468 4.10 4.57 18.29
CA THR A 468 3.90 4.51 19.73
C THR A 468 4.63 3.30 20.33
N ASN A 469 4.69 3.19 21.65
CA ASN A 469 5.15 1.95 22.29
C ASN A 469 4.01 0.93 22.46
N GLY A 470 2.78 1.28 22.06
CA GLY A 470 1.64 0.39 21.94
C GLY A 470 1.58 -0.26 20.56
N ILE A 471 0.41 -0.78 20.21
CA ILE A 471 0.13 -1.31 18.87
C ILE A 471 -0.52 -0.21 18.05
N ASP A 472 0.04 0.05 16.86
CA ASP A 472 -0.47 1.06 15.92
C ASP A 472 -0.32 0.61 14.46
N VAL A 473 -0.63 1.50 13.50
CA VAL A 473 -0.62 1.17 12.07
C VAL A 473 0.77 0.91 11.47
N LEU A 474 1.84 1.16 12.24
CA LEU A 474 3.21 0.85 11.82
C LEU A 474 3.62 -0.58 12.24
N ASP A 475 2.82 -1.24 13.09
CA ASP A 475 3.05 -2.61 13.53
C ASP A 475 2.47 -3.62 12.53
N GLY A 476 3.08 -4.80 12.47
CA GLY A 476 2.62 -5.94 11.68
C GLY A 476 2.51 -7.19 12.53
N LEU A 477 1.28 -7.67 12.73
CA LEU A 477 1.04 -8.90 13.49
C LEU A 477 1.59 -10.12 12.75
N SER A 478 2.06 -11.13 13.49
CA SER A 478 2.30 -12.46 12.94
C SER A 478 0.96 -13.17 12.77
N ILE A 479 0.63 -13.57 11.53
CA ILE A 479 -0.58 -14.34 11.26
C ILE A 479 -0.38 -15.83 11.52
N ASP A 480 0.82 -16.25 11.94
CA ASP A 480 1.21 -17.64 12.28
C ASP A 480 0.68 -18.68 11.27
N SER A 481 0.87 -18.35 9.98
CA SER A 481 0.35 -19.13 8.85
C SER A 481 1.04 -20.48 8.64
N ASN A 482 2.12 -20.76 9.41
CA ASN A 482 3.00 -21.91 9.23
C ASN A 482 3.20 -22.67 10.54
N GLU A 483 2.96 -23.98 10.53
CA GLU A 483 3.12 -24.81 11.72
C GLU A 483 4.58 -25.11 12.12
N TYR A 484 5.57 -24.91 11.22
CA TYR A 484 6.97 -25.34 11.44
C TYR A 484 7.76 -24.31 12.22
N VAL A 485 7.54 -23.02 11.96
CA VAL A 485 8.26 -21.92 12.60
C VAL A 485 7.42 -20.68 12.72
N ASP A 486 7.58 -19.96 13.83
CA ASP A 486 7.25 -18.56 13.97
C ASP A 486 8.37 -17.85 14.72
N PHE A 487 8.58 -16.56 14.45
CA PHE A 487 9.53 -15.68 15.13
C PHE A 487 8.94 -14.28 15.17
N TYR A 488 8.90 -13.69 16.35
CA TYR A 488 8.17 -12.44 16.59
C TYR A 488 8.77 -11.65 17.74
N SER A 489 8.52 -10.36 17.76
CA SER A 489 8.62 -9.55 18.97
C SER A 489 7.29 -9.55 19.72
N LEU A 490 7.36 -9.38 21.03
CA LEU A 490 6.18 -9.36 21.90
C LEU A 490 5.90 -7.94 22.38
N ASN A 491 4.67 -7.48 22.14
CA ASN A 491 4.19 -6.17 22.56
C ASN A 491 2.79 -6.29 23.15
N TYR A 492 2.63 -6.02 24.45
CA TYR A 492 1.36 -6.15 25.19
C TYR A 492 0.66 -7.53 25.02
N GLY A 493 1.43 -8.59 24.81
CA GLY A 493 0.93 -9.94 24.62
C GLY A 493 0.68 -10.31 23.15
N GLU A 494 0.71 -9.34 22.22
CA GLU A 494 0.60 -9.59 20.80
C GLU A 494 1.94 -9.97 20.18
N LYS A 495 1.89 -10.82 19.17
CA LYS A 495 3.04 -11.30 18.40
C LYS A 495 3.19 -10.45 17.15
N ASN A 496 4.30 -9.72 17.04
CA ASN A 496 4.58 -8.83 15.92
C ASN A 496 5.74 -9.36 15.07
N VAL A 497 5.52 -9.48 13.77
CA VAL A 497 6.56 -9.71 12.78
C VAL A 497 7.26 -8.41 12.40
N ILE A 498 6.56 -7.28 12.52
CA ILE A 498 7.09 -5.92 12.43
C ILE A 498 6.63 -5.17 13.67
N GLN A 499 7.57 -4.63 14.45
CA GLN A 499 7.27 -3.82 15.62
C GLN A 499 7.87 -2.44 15.48
N ALA A 500 7.01 -1.41 15.49
CA ALA A 500 7.39 -0.02 15.59
C ALA A 500 7.43 0.43 17.05
N ARG A 501 8.32 1.37 17.38
CA ARG A 501 8.47 1.98 18.69
C ARG A 501 8.65 3.48 18.55
N ALA A 502 8.24 4.22 19.58
CA ALA A 502 8.28 5.67 19.59
C ALA A 502 9.71 6.23 19.54
N LEU A 503 9.86 7.38 18.90
CA LEU A 503 11.01 8.27 19.09
C LEU A 503 10.70 9.31 20.19
N PRO A 504 11.71 9.83 20.92
CA PRO A 504 13.15 9.57 20.76
C PRO A 504 13.55 8.17 21.22
N PHE A 505 14.58 7.59 20.57
CA PHE A 505 15.16 6.31 20.95
C PHE A 505 15.82 6.37 22.33
N GLU A 506 15.50 5.40 23.17
CA GLU A 506 16.09 5.24 24.48
C GLU A 506 17.02 4.01 24.51
N VAL A 507 18.30 4.21 24.82
CA VAL A 507 19.28 3.11 24.86
C VAL A 507 18.96 2.06 25.92
N SER A 508 18.17 2.43 26.93
CA SER A 508 17.67 1.52 28.00
C SER A 508 16.47 0.69 27.58
N ASP A 509 15.90 0.95 26.40
CA ASP A 509 14.74 0.22 25.92
C ASP A 509 15.07 -1.25 25.66
N VAL A 510 14.06 -2.09 25.76
CA VAL A 510 14.18 -3.54 25.58
C VAL A 510 13.02 -4.08 24.76
N VAL A 511 13.30 -5.04 23.90
CA VAL A 511 12.27 -5.70 23.08
C VAL A 511 12.30 -7.19 23.37
N SER A 512 11.21 -7.72 23.90
CA SER A 512 11.05 -9.17 24.12
C SER A 512 10.84 -9.87 22.79
N LEU A 513 11.56 -10.98 22.58
CA LEU A 513 11.43 -11.82 21.39
C LEU A 513 10.93 -13.20 21.77
N GLY A 514 10.00 -13.71 20.97
CA GLY A 514 9.49 -15.06 21.10
C GLY A 514 9.65 -15.84 19.79
N TYR A 515 9.59 -17.15 19.89
CA TYR A 515 9.60 -18.03 18.74
C TYR A 515 8.85 -19.33 19.02
N ARG A 516 8.40 -19.98 17.94
CA ARG A 516 7.83 -21.32 17.96
C ARG A 516 8.54 -22.16 16.92
N VAL A 517 8.88 -23.41 17.28
CA VAL A 517 9.43 -24.42 16.35
C VAL A 517 8.77 -25.76 16.56
N LYS A 518 8.42 -26.44 15.46
CA LYS A 518 7.79 -27.77 15.48
C LYS A 518 8.80 -28.87 15.82
N GLN A 519 10.06 -28.73 15.43
CA GLN A 519 11.11 -29.73 15.62
C GLN A 519 12.23 -29.18 16.49
N ALA A 520 12.69 -29.98 17.45
CA ALA A 520 13.87 -29.68 18.23
C ALA A 520 15.14 -29.65 17.34
N GLY A 521 16.07 -28.76 17.65
CA GLY A 521 17.33 -28.68 16.91
C GLY A 521 18.11 -27.39 17.16
N ASN A 522 19.16 -27.22 16.37
CA ASN A 522 19.99 -26.03 16.44
C ASN A 522 19.40 -24.92 15.58
N LEU A 523 19.28 -23.76 16.18
CA LEU A 523 18.77 -22.54 15.58
C LEU A 523 19.81 -21.42 15.67
N THR A 524 19.67 -20.41 14.82
CA THR A 524 20.55 -19.24 14.81
C THR A 524 19.71 -17.98 14.68
N ILE A 525 19.96 -16.99 15.56
CA ILE A 525 19.48 -15.62 15.41
C ILE A 525 20.63 -14.76 14.90
N SER A 526 20.36 -13.98 13.85
CA SER A 526 21.33 -13.08 13.24
C SER A 526 20.69 -11.78 12.78
N ILE A 527 21.48 -10.71 12.69
CA ILE A 527 21.08 -9.51 11.96
C ILE A 527 21.19 -9.80 10.46
N ASP A 528 20.13 -9.45 9.72
CA ASP A 528 20.14 -9.40 8.25
C ASP A 528 20.66 -8.05 7.75
N SER A 529 20.04 -6.97 8.26
CA SER A 529 20.40 -5.59 7.96
C SER A 529 19.96 -4.64 9.06
N PHE A 530 20.46 -3.42 9.01
CA PHE A 530 20.04 -2.33 9.90
C PHE A 530 20.26 -0.98 9.20
N ASP A 531 19.54 0.06 9.66
CA ASP A 531 19.71 1.43 9.18
C ASP A 531 19.53 2.49 10.27
N GLY A 532 19.67 3.75 9.88
CA GLY A 532 19.52 4.89 10.76
C GLY A 532 20.55 4.89 11.90
N LEU A 533 20.11 5.16 13.13
CA LEU A 533 20.99 5.22 14.32
C LEU A 533 21.70 3.89 14.59
N PHE A 534 21.10 2.77 14.14
CA PHE A 534 21.71 1.45 14.35
C PHE A 534 22.98 1.22 13.52
N ALA A 535 23.36 2.14 12.64
CA ALA A 535 24.69 2.12 12.02
C ALA A 535 25.81 2.17 13.08
N THR A 536 25.63 2.97 14.13
CA THR A 536 26.61 3.15 15.22
C THR A 536 26.19 2.51 16.54
N GLN A 537 24.89 2.37 16.80
CA GLN A 537 24.35 1.79 18.03
C GLN A 537 24.61 0.30 18.11
N ASN A 538 25.10 -0.22 19.25
CA ASN A 538 25.27 -1.65 19.48
C ASN A 538 23.90 -2.33 19.64
N ILE A 539 23.86 -3.63 19.27
CA ILE A 539 22.65 -4.45 19.27
C ILE A 539 22.97 -5.78 19.95
N TYR A 540 22.42 -5.98 21.13
CA TYR A 540 22.66 -7.16 21.96
C TYR A 540 21.44 -8.06 22.02
N LEU A 541 21.66 -9.36 21.93
CA LEU A 541 20.69 -10.40 22.24
C LEU A 541 21.03 -11.03 23.58
N GLU A 542 20.11 -10.96 24.52
CA GLU A 542 20.19 -11.65 25.79
C GLU A 542 19.38 -12.94 25.74
N ASP A 543 20.02 -14.10 25.99
CA ASP A 543 19.36 -15.38 26.23
C ASP A 543 19.17 -15.54 27.74
N LEU A 544 17.94 -15.37 28.20
CA LEU A 544 17.60 -15.45 29.63
C LEU A 544 17.70 -16.88 30.18
N GLN A 545 17.60 -17.90 29.32
CA GLN A 545 17.75 -19.30 29.72
C GLN A 545 19.19 -19.67 29.96
N GLU A 546 20.10 -19.21 29.10
CA GLU A 546 21.54 -19.51 29.16
C GLU A 546 22.32 -18.45 29.97
N ALA A 547 21.69 -17.36 30.38
CA ALA A 547 22.31 -16.19 30.99
C ALA A 547 23.48 -15.63 30.18
N LYS A 548 23.32 -15.56 28.86
CA LYS A 548 24.33 -15.09 27.91
C LYS A 548 23.87 -13.84 27.19
N ILE A 549 24.82 -12.98 26.87
CA ILE A 549 24.60 -11.78 26.04
C ILE A 549 25.56 -11.86 24.86
N GLN A 550 25.02 -11.71 23.65
CA GLN A 550 25.77 -11.65 22.40
C GLN A 550 25.59 -10.30 21.74
N ASP A 551 26.67 -9.65 21.35
CA ASP A 551 26.62 -8.52 20.41
C ASP A 551 26.38 -9.09 19.00
N LEU A 552 25.17 -8.87 18.48
CA LEU A 552 24.76 -9.41 17.17
C LEU A 552 25.50 -8.74 16.01
N LYS A 553 26.11 -7.57 16.21
CA LYS A 553 26.97 -6.94 15.19
C LYS A 553 28.35 -7.61 15.07
N GLN A 554 28.80 -8.31 16.12
CA GLN A 554 30.06 -9.03 16.14
C GLN A 554 29.91 -10.50 15.72
N GLY A 555 28.70 -11.03 15.68
CA GLY A 555 28.45 -12.40 15.24
C GLY A 555 27.05 -12.90 15.55
N VAL A 556 26.72 -14.02 14.96
CA VAL A 556 25.42 -14.67 15.13
C VAL A 556 25.30 -15.37 16.48
N TYR A 557 24.08 -15.53 16.98
CA TYR A 557 23.81 -16.31 18.18
C TYR A 557 23.20 -17.66 17.81
N SER A 558 23.93 -18.75 18.09
CA SER A 558 23.46 -20.12 17.87
C SER A 558 23.08 -20.79 19.19
N PHE A 559 21.95 -21.51 19.19
CA PHE A 559 21.42 -22.16 20.37
C PHE A 559 20.66 -23.44 20.01
N THR A 560 20.49 -24.31 20.97
CA THR A 560 19.64 -25.51 20.84
C THR A 560 18.26 -25.21 21.40
N SER A 561 17.21 -25.68 20.73
CA SER A 561 15.83 -25.55 21.14
C SER A 561 15.15 -26.92 21.18
N ALA A 562 14.30 -27.15 22.18
CA ALA A 562 13.26 -28.17 22.13
C ALA A 562 12.14 -27.74 21.16
N SER A 563 11.26 -28.66 20.77
CA SER A 563 9.99 -28.33 20.13
C SER A 563 9.08 -27.57 21.10
N GLY A 564 8.38 -26.55 20.62
CA GLY A 564 7.46 -25.75 21.44
C GLY A 564 7.50 -24.27 21.15
N THR A 565 6.82 -23.50 22.01
CA THR A 565 6.74 -22.01 21.98
C THR A 565 7.52 -21.43 23.16
N PHE A 566 8.31 -20.40 22.89
CA PHE A 566 9.25 -19.81 23.85
C PHE A 566 9.13 -18.28 23.82
N ASP A 567 8.22 -17.71 24.62
CA ASP A 567 7.88 -16.28 24.62
C ASP A 567 8.79 -15.43 25.51
N HIS A 568 9.60 -16.05 26.38
CA HIS A 568 10.37 -15.34 27.40
C HIS A 568 11.86 -15.71 27.42
N ARG A 569 12.37 -16.28 26.32
CA ARG A 569 13.77 -16.68 26.26
C ARG A 569 14.68 -15.56 25.85
N PHE A 570 14.31 -14.74 24.88
CA PHE A 570 15.19 -13.75 24.29
C PHE A 570 14.73 -12.32 24.52
N VAL A 571 15.71 -11.43 24.72
CA VAL A 571 15.50 -9.97 24.82
C VAL A 571 16.52 -9.26 23.94
N LEU A 572 16.04 -8.37 23.08
CA LEU A 572 16.89 -7.45 22.32
C LEU A 572 17.18 -6.23 23.20
N ARG A 573 18.47 -5.83 23.28
CA ARG A 573 18.95 -4.69 24.08
C ARG A 573 19.91 -3.83 23.28
N PHE A 574 20.03 -2.58 23.71
CA PHE A 574 20.86 -1.59 23.03
C PHE A 574 22.02 -1.08 23.89
N GLN A 575 22.10 -1.50 25.14
CA GLN A 575 23.25 -1.29 26.02
C GLN A 575 23.75 -2.61 26.59
N HIS A 576 25.06 -2.69 26.74
CA HIS A 576 25.66 -3.84 27.40
C HIS A 576 25.31 -3.78 28.89
N ILE A 577 24.59 -4.79 29.38
CA ILE A 577 24.46 -5.02 30.81
C ILE A 577 25.56 -6.01 31.19
N LYS A 578 26.37 -5.68 32.22
CA LYS A 578 27.14 -6.71 32.87
C LYS A 578 26.12 -7.69 33.45
N VAL A 579 26.06 -8.91 32.89
CA VAL A 579 25.43 -10.01 33.59
C VAL A 579 26.25 -10.13 34.87
N SER A 580 25.78 -9.56 35.95
CA SER A 580 26.35 -9.88 37.27
C SER A 580 26.19 -11.40 37.37
N GLU A 581 27.29 -12.11 37.61
CA GLU A 581 27.20 -13.51 38.01
C GLU A 581 26.03 -13.62 38.98
N PRO A 582 25.20 -14.68 38.90
CA PRO A 582 24.05 -14.81 39.77
C PRO A 582 24.57 -14.61 41.20
N SER A 583 24.38 -13.44 41.77
CA SER A 583 24.69 -13.21 43.17
C SER A 583 23.87 -14.28 43.88
N ASN A 584 24.56 -15.18 44.58
CA ASN A 584 23.94 -16.22 45.41
C ASN A 584 23.12 -15.56 46.53
N VAL A 585 22.08 -14.84 46.16
CA VAL A 585 21.01 -14.45 47.06
C VAL A 585 20.05 -15.62 47.04
N GLU A 586 20.25 -16.53 47.92
CA GLU A 586 19.29 -17.58 48.19
C GLU A 586 18.03 -16.93 48.77
N VAL A 587 16.95 -17.00 48.04
CA VAL A 587 15.61 -16.71 48.52
C VAL A 587 14.96 -18.04 48.80
N GLU A 588 14.78 -18.33 50.04
CA GLU A 588 14.05 -19.47 50.54
C GLU A 588 12.57 -19.11 50.71
N ILE A 589 11.70 -19.92 50.17
CA ILE A 589 10.26 -19.76 50.32
C ILE A 589 9.70 -21.04 50.89
N THR A 590 9.13 -20.95 52.08
CA THR A 590 8.50 -22.08 52.76
C THR A 590 7.00 -21.81 52.92
N THR A 591 6.19 -22.84 52.70
CA THR A 591 4.73 -22.80 52.91
C THR A 591 4.36 -23.75 54.04
N LYS A 592 3.72 -23.25 55.10
CA LYS A 592 3.25 -24.04 56.20
C LYS A 592 2.00 -23.40 56.82
N ASN A 593 0.93 -24.18 57.01
CA ASN A 593 -0.29 -23.71 57.68
C ASN A 593 -0.87 -22.43 57.09
N ASP A 594 -1.07 -22.41 55.79
CA ASP A 594 -1.56 -21.24 55.02
C ASP A 594 -0.68 -19.98 55.14
N GLN A 595 0.54 -20.09 55.60
CA GLN A 595 1.53 -19.00 55.65
C GLN A 595 2.63 -19.24 54.61
N VAL A 596 2.98 -18.22 53.86
CA VAL A 596 4.13 -18.18 52.94
C VAL A 596 5.22 -17.35 53.61
N GLN A 597 6.28 -17.99 54.09
CA GLN A 597 7.44 -17.32 54.63
C GLN A 597 8.50 -17.18 53.53
N ILE A 598 8.98 -15.96 53.34
CA ILE A 598 10.00 -15.60 52.37
C ILE A 598 11.23 -15.12 53.15
N THR A 599 12.38 -15.76 52.98
CA THR A 599 13.62 -15.43 53.67
C THR A 599 14.73 -15.23 52.65
N THR A 600 15.55 -14.19 52.84
CA THR A 600 16.74 -13.91 52.01
C THR A 600 18.00 -14.06 52.87
N SER A 601 19.04 -14.70 52.29
CA SER A 601 20.29 -14.94 53.04
C SER A 601 21.16 -13.69 53.23
N LYS A 602 21.24 -12.81 52.23
CA LYS A 602 22.21 -11.69 52.18
C LYS A 602 21.55 -10.32 52.04
N GLU A 603 20.51 -10.17 51.24
CA GLU A 603 19.92 -8.87 50.92
C GLU A 603 18.60 -8.62 51.67
N ILE A 604 18.25 -7.34 51.87
CA ILE A 604 17.01 -6.92 52.53
C ILE A 604 15.87 -6.89 51.51
N ILE A 605 14.71 -7.42 51.86
CA ILE A 605 13.47 -7.33 51.11
C ILE A 605 12.90 -5.93 51.25
N ASN A 606 12.69 -5.24 50.12
CA ASN A 606 12.08 -3.91 50.09
C ASN A 606 10.57 -3.97 49.81
N ALA A 607 10.15 -4.85 48.90
CA ALA A 607 8.73 -5.03 48.60
C ALA A 607 8.43 -6.46 48.17
N ILE A 608 7.17 -6.88 48.40
CA ILE A 608 6.64 -8.16 47.97
C ILE A 608 5.27 -7.92 47.34
N SER A 609 5.00 -8.60 46.21
CA SER A 609 3.70 -8.64 45.56
C SER A 609 3.34 -10.07 45.20
N LEU A 610 2.08 -10.46 45.37
CA LEU A 610 1.53 -11.73 44.97
C LEU A 610 0.47 -11.49 43.90
N TYR A 611 0.52 -12.25 42.82
CA TYR A 611 -0.40 -12.16 41.69
C TYR A 611 -1.05 -13.51 41.39
N SER A 612 -2.29 -13.50 40.93
CA SER A 612 -2.90 -14.69 40.30
C SER A 612 -2.22 -14.98 38.95
N LEU A 613 -2.46 -16.15 38.37
CA LEU A 613 -1.93 -16.48 37.02
C LEU A 613 -2.51 -15.58 35.92
N GLU A 614 -3.67 -14.97 36.15
CA GLU A 614 -4.30 -14.00 35.26
C GLU A 614 -3.77 -12.57 35.44
N GLY A 615 -2.72 -12.39 36.28
CA GLY A 615 -2.07 -11.10 36.51
C GLY A 615 -2.76 -10.18 37.52
N LYS A 616 -3.85 -10.61 38.18
CA LYS A 616 -4.52 -9.83 39.23
C LYS A 616 -3.65 -9.82 40.48
N ARG A 617 -3.34 -8.62 41.00
CA ARG A 617 -2.57 -8.48 42.27
C ARG A 617 -3.42 -8.86 43.44
N LEU A 618 -2.99 -9.87 44.18
CA LEU A 618 -3.65 -10.43 45.36
C LEU A 618 -3.15 -9.82 46.66
N TYR A 619 -1.84 -9.53 46.74
CA TYR A 619 -1.19 -8.95 47.92
C TYR A 619 -0.07 -8.01 47.51
N GLN A 620 0.19 -6.99 48.32
CA GLN A 620 1.35 -6.12 48.18
C GLN A 620 1.78 -5.58 49.54
N ALA A 621 3.08 -5.67 49.83
CA ALA A 621 3.74 -4.98 50.93
C ALA A 621 4.96 -4.21 50.38
N LYS A 622 5.15 -2.97 50.79
CA LYS A 622 6.25 -2.08 50.37
C LYS A 622 7.02 -1.57 51.58
N GLN A 623 8.27 -1.11 51.37
CA GLN A 623 9.14 -0.54 52.39
C GLN A 623 9.35 -1.49 53.57
N LEU A 624 9.52 -2.77 53.31
CA LEU A 624 9.56 -3.82 54.33
C LEU A 624 10.85 -3.80 55.14
N HIS A 625 11.98 -3.44 54.54
CA HIS A 625 13.31 -3.38 55.18
C HIS A 625 13.65 -4.58 56.07
N THR A 626 13.30 -5.79 55.66
CA THR A 626 13.49 -7.03 56.43
C THR A 626 14.12 -8.13 55.60
N LYS A 627 14.78 -9.08 56.26
CA LYS A 627 15.27 -10.30 55.57
C LYS A 627 14.24 -11.42 55.55
N THR A 628 13.20 -11.32 56.35
CA THR A 628 12.13 -12.32 56.40
C THR A 628 10.77 -11.63 56.41
N HIS A 629 9.84 -12.12 55.57
CA HIS A 629 8.47 -11.63 55.53
C HIS A 629 7.51 -12.81 55.44
N ILE A 630 6.39 -12.74 56.17
CA ILE A 630 5.36 -13.78 56.18
C ILE A 630 4.08 -13.20 55.59
N ILE A 631 3.50 -13.93 54.65
CA ILE A 631 2.22 -13.62 54.05
C ILE A 631 1.21 -14.66 54.52
N ASP A 632 0.09 -14.21 55.06
CA ASP A 632 -1.04 -15.08 55.33
C ASP A 632 -1.77 -15.35 53.99
N ALA A 633 -1.67 -16.57 53.50
CA ALA A 633 -2.23 -17.00 52.22
C ALA A 633 -3.59 -17.69 52.35
N SER A 634 -4.17 -17.71 53.57
CA SER A 634 -5.46 -18.38 53.83
C SER A 634 -6.62 -17.89 52.98
N LEU A 635 -6.55 -16.64 52.52
CA LEU A 635 -7.57 -16.01 51.64
C LEU A 635 -7.41 -16.34 50.17
N TRP A 636 -6.33 -17.02 49.71
CA TRP A 636 -6.00 -17.18 48.29
C TRP A 636 -5.76 -18.64 47.90
N LYS A 637 -6.70 -19.51 48.16
CA LYS A 637 -6.64 -20.94 47.79
C LYS A 637 -6.88 -21.21 46.31
N THR A 638 -6.21 -20.47 45.40
CA THR A 638 -6.30 -20.71 43.94
C THR A 638 -5.06 -21.44 43.45
N LYS A 639 -5.25 -22.35 42.52
CA LYS A 639 -4.18 -23.15 41.90
C LYS A 639 -3.19 -22.26 41.14
N GLY A 640 -2.02 -22.04 41.72
CA GLY A 640 -0.90 -21.33 41.13
C GLY A 640 -0.95 -19.79 41.27
N GLN A 641 0.14 -19.23 41.78
CA GLN A 641 0.31 -17.80 41.98
C GLN A 641 1.74 -17.41 41.61
N ILE A 642 1.97 -16.13 41.32
CA ILE A 642 3.30 -15.57 41.03
C ILE A 642 3.68 -14.64 42.19
N LEU A 643 4.71 -15.00 42.91
CA LEU A 643 5.32 -14.17 43.94
C LEU A 643 6.43 -13.32 43.30
N GLN A 644 6.38 -12.02 43.46
CA GLN A 644 7.41 -11.08 43.08
C GLN A 644 8.02 -10.43 44.32
N ILE A 645 9.34 -10.51 44.45
CA ILE A 645 10.13 -9.95 45.55
C ILE A 645 11.03 -8.88 44.96
N ILE A 646 11.04 -7.70 45.56
CA ILE A 646 11.96 -6.60 45.23
C ILE A 646 12.91 -6.42 46.39
N LEU A 647 14.19 -6.58 46.15
CA LEU A 647 15.25 -6.38 47.12
C LEU A 647 15.62 -4.89 47.24
N GLN A 648 16.35 -4.51 48.26
CA GLN A 648 16.77 -3.12 48.49
C GLN A 648 17.66 -2.58 47.37
N THR A 649 18.41 -3.44 46.70
CA THR A 649 19.21 -3.13 45.51
C THR A 649 18.37 -2.85 44.26
N GLY A 650 17.04 -3.00 44.33
CA GLY A 650 16.14 -2.91 43.16
C GLY A 650 15.99 -4.21 42.38
N LYS A 651 16.76 -5.25 42.71
CA LYS A 651 16.68 -6.56 42.08
C LYS A 651 15.30 -7.17 42.29
N LYS A 652 14.67 -7.62 41.20
CA LYS A 652 13.37 -8.31 41.19
C LYS A 652 13.56 -9.81 41.04
N ILE A 653 12.92 -10.58 41.91
CA ILE A 653 12.90 -12.05 41.89
C ILE A 653 11.46 -12.49 41.81
N SER A 654 11.14 -13.31 40.78
CA SER A 654 9.80 -13.89 40.62
C SER A 654 9.85 -15.41 40.83
N ARG A 655 8.88 -15.96 41.53
CA ARG A 655 8.72 -17.39 41.82
C ARG A 655 7.25 -17.79 41.67
N LYS A 656 7.03 -18.94 41.07
CA LYS A 656 5.70 -19.55 41.03
C LYS A 656 5.44 -20.27 42.37
N LEU A 657 4.31 -19.99 42.99
CA LEU A 657 3.84 -20.65 44.20
C LEU A 657 2.70 -21.61 43.83
N LEU A 658 2.72 -22.78 44.41
CA LEU A 658 1.60 -23.71 44.46
C LEU A 658 1.19 -23.78 45.94
N LEU A 659 0.09 -23.14 46.28
CA LEU A 659 -0.51 -23.26 47.60
C LEU A 659 -1.47 -24.45 47.55
N ASN A 660 -1.20 -25.47 48.31
CA ASN A 660 -2.01 -26.69 48.40
C ASN A 660 -3.23 -26.49 49.31
#